data_7c926e903d1d7df2c7bb6387dd68dc51
#
_entry.id   7c926e903d1d7df2c7bb6387dd68dc51
#
_cell.length_a   1.000
_cell.length_b   1.000
_cell.length_c   1.000
_cell.angle_alpha   90.00
_cell.angle_beta   90.00
_cell.angle_gamma   90.00
#
_symmetry.space_group_name_H-M   'P 1'
#
loop_
_entity.id
_entity.type
_entity.pdbx_description
1 polymer ?
#
loop_
_entity_poly.entity_id
_entity_poly.type
_entity_poly.pdbx_seq_one_letter_code
_entity_poly.pdbx_strand_id
1 'polypeptide(L)'
;MKFVIKHEIRGRLHVHLIQKRMTFEEADTLQYYLSTNKYITSVKVYQRTCDVAVTYVGGRAEIIKAFQRFAYSKVDVPDVFIQNSGRELNQEYWDKLVNKVVLRCGSKLFLPYPVRAVAATIKSVRYIWEGIKCLAHGKIEVPVLDGTAIGVSIFRGDFDTAGSVMFLLGIGEILEEWTHKKSVGDLARSMSLNIGKVWLVSDGQEVLVPAENIQAGDKVVVHMGNVIPFDGIVSSGEAMVNQASLTGESLPVRKAEQASVYAGTVVEEGGLTIQVKQVNGSSKFEKIVTMIEESEKLKSSLESKAEHLADRLVPYTLGGTALTYLFTRNVTKALSVLMVDFSCALKLAMPISVLSAIREASVYNITVKGGKYLEAMAEADTIVFDKTGTLTKAQPTVVDVVSFNGKTPDELLRIAACLEEHFPHSMAKAVVDAARKKNLVHEEMHSKVQYIVAHGISTTINDKKAVIGSYHFVFEDEKCIIPEGMEQRFEELPSEYSHLYLAIEGVLEAVICIEDPLREEAAAVVNSLKCAGISKVVMMTGDSERTASAIAKSVGVDQYYSEVLPEDKASFIEKEKKAGRKVVMIGDGINDSPALSAADVGIAISDGAELAREIADVTVGADNLYEIVTLKAISNGLMKRIHKNYRTIVGFNSGLIVLGVAGVLAPTTSAMLHNTSTLLISLKSMENVLS
;
A
#
# COMPACT_ATOMS: atom_id res chain seq x y z
N MET A 1 25.32 10.87 24.99
CA MET A 1 25.60 12.20 24.39
C MET A 1 25.38 13.32 25.42
N LYS A 2 26.11 14.47 25.34
CA LYS A 2 25.89 15.62 26.21
C LYS A 2 24.90 16.59 25.55
N PHE A 3 23.90 17.08 26.30
CA PHE A 3 22.87 17.96 25.78
C PHE A 3 22.32 18.90 26.86
N VAL A 4 21.64 19.97 26.44
CA VAL A 4 20.92 20.94 27.31
C VAL A 4 19.47 21.02 26.84
N ILE A 5 18.53 20.99 27.77
CA ILE A 5 17.12 21.22 27.46
C ILE A 5 16.90 22.73 27.31
N LYS A 6 16.55 23.17 26.08
CA LYS A 6 16.27 24.59 25.79
C LYS A 6 14.86 24.99 26.18
N HIS A 7 13.90 24.11 25.88
CA HIS A 7 12.49 24.37 26.12
C HIS A 7 11.75 23.05 26.32
N GLU A 8 10.81 23.04 27.24
CA GLU A 8 9.97 21.87 27.51
C GLU A 8 8.53 22.32 27.76
N ILE A 9 7.58 21.63 27.10
CA ILE A 9 6.15 21.69 27.39
C ILE A 9 5.64 20.26 27.49
N ARG A 10 4.46 20.06 28.07
CA ARG A 10 3.89 18.74 28.23
C ARG A 10 3.78 18.01 26.87
N GLY A 11 4.47 16.88 26.73
CA GLY A 11 4.50 16.08 25.49
C GLY A 11 5.49 16.56 24.42
N ARG A 12 6.28 17.65 24.67
CA ARG A 12 7.28 18.11 23.70
C ARG A 12 8.54 18.60 24.39
N LEU A 13 9.69 18.14 23.93
CA LEU A 13 11.02 18.48 24.45
C LEU A 13 11.87 19.08 23.33
N HIS A 14 12.51 20.20 23.60
CA HIS A 14 13.47 20.84 22.70
C HIS A 14 14.85 20.83 23.34
N VAL A 15 15.78 20.12 22.72
CA VAL A 15 17.12 19.82 23.27
C VAL A 15 18.16 20.38 22.34
N HIS A 16 19.21 20.99 22.93
CA HIS A 16 20.41 21.40 22.22
C HIS A 16 21.55 20.42 22.52
N LEU A 17 22.17 19.89 21.47
CA LEU A 17 23.31 18.98 21.58
C LEU A 17 24.62 19.77 21.69
N ILE A 18 25.45 19.41 22.67
CA ILE A 18 26.73 20.07 22.88
C ILE A 18 27.76 19.51 21.90
N GLN A 19 27.66 19.95 20.63
CA GLN A 19 28.64 19.67 19.57
C GLN A 19 28.78 20.90 18.67
N LYS A 20 29.97 21.09 18.07
CA LYS A 20 30.27 22.27 17.24
C LYS A 20 29.57 22.29 15.90
N ARG A 21 29.44 21.14 15.28
CA ARG A 21 28.80 20.90 13.95
C ARG A 21 28.18 19.51 13.95
N MET A 22 27.21 19.34 13.13
CA MET A 22 26.53 18.06 12.87
C MET A 22 26.52 17.85 11.35
N THR A 23 26.95 16.66 10.89
CA THR A 23 26.83 16.26 9.49
C THR A 23 25.39 15.84 9.16
N PHE A 24 25.05 15.67 7.90
CA PHE A 24 23.73 15.14 7.52
C PHE A 24 23.55 13.72 8.03
N GLU A 25 24.57 12.88 7.85
CA GLU A 25 24.60 11.50 8.33
C GLU A 25 24.40 11.41 9.86
N GLU A 26 25.10 12.25 10.64
CA GLU A 26 24.90 12.31 12.09
C GLU A 26 23.48 12.75 12.46
N ALA A 27 22.91 13.71 11.73
CA ALA A 27 21.56 14.18 11.98
C ALA A 27 20.52 13.10 11.67
N ASP A 28 20.72 12.33 10.60
CA ASP A 28 19.83 11.26 10.18
C ASP A 28 19.97 10.03 11.09
N THR A 29 21.20 9.68 11.51
CA THR A 29 21.47 8.64 12.52
C THR A 29 20.75 8.94 13.83
N LEU A 30 20.85 10.17 14.31
CA LEU A 30 20.16 10.58 15.53
C LEU A 30 18.64 10.57 15.36
N GLN A 31 18.14 11.04 14.23
CA GLN A 31 16.72 11.02 13.92
C GLN A 31 16.17 9.60 13.87
N TYR A 32 16.88 8.69 13.20
CA TYR A 32 16.54 7.27 13.15
C TYR A 32 16.47 6.66 14.54
N TYR A 33 17.54 6.79 15.32
CA TYR A 33 17.60 6.23 16.68
C TYR A 33 16.47 6.73 17.59
N LEU A 34 16.13 8.03 17.52
CA LEU A 34 15.05 8.55 18.33
C LEU A 34 13.67 8.11 17.83
N SER A 35 13.48 7.98 16.51
CA SER A 35 12.20 7.54 15.95
C SER A 35 11.88 6.06 16.21
N THR A 36 12.88 5.21 16.50
CA THR A 36 12.66 3.82 16.92
C THR A 36 12.18 3.66 18.36
N ASN A 37 12.15 4.75 19.14
CA ASN A 37 11.71 4.70 20.53
C ASN A 37 10.17 4.77 20.61
N LYS A 38 9.55 3.75 21.19
CA LYS A 38 8.08 3.57 21.30
C LYS A 38 7.33 4.74 21.99
N TYR A 39 8.02 5.57 22.76
CA TYR A 39 7.42 6.72 23.45
C TYR A 39 7.48 8.00 22.62
N ILE A 40 8.21 8.02 21.52
CA ILE A 40 8.41 9.17 20.67
C ILE A 40 7.46 9.10 19.47
N THR A 41 6.62 10.12 19.32
CA THR A 41 5.67 10.23 18.20
C THR A 41 6.22 11.04 17.03
N SER A 42 7.16 11.96 17.28
CA SER A 42 7.77 12.79 16.23
C SER A 42 9.14 13.30 16.64
N VAL A 43 10.08 13.29 15.70
CA VAL A 43 11.45 13.82 15.88
C VAL A 43 11.79 14.78 14.76
N LYS A 44 12.30 15.95 15.11
CA LYS A 44 12.91 16.88 14.16
C LYS A 44 14.32 17.24 14.63
N VAL A 45 15.34 16.88 13.86
CA VAL A 45 16.73 17.23 14.11
C VAL A 45 17.12 18.41 13.22
N TYR A 46 17.56 19.50 13.83
CA TYR A 46 18.02 20.73 13.16
C TYR A 46 19.56 20.72 13.10
N GLN A 47 20.10 20.24 11.99
CA GLN A 47 21.53 20.04 11.79
C GLN A 47 22.36 21.31 12.01
N ARG A 48 21.91 22.45 11.47
CA ARG A 48 22.66 23.74 11.54
C ARG A 48 22.80 24.28 12.95
N THR A 49 21.80 24.05 13.79
CA THR A 49 21.77 24.56 15.18
C THR A 49 22.08 23.49 16.20
N CYS A 50 22.29 22.25 15.78
CA CYS A 50 22.43 21.06 16.63
C CYS A 50 21.27 20.91 17.64
N ASP A 51 20.08 21.34 17.26
CA ASP A 51 18.87 21.24 18.08
C ASP A 51 18.02 20.05 17.67
N VAL A 52 17.31 19.49 18.64
CA VAL A 52 16.38 18.37 18.42
C VAL A 52 15.05 18.69 19.09
N ALA A 53 13.97 18.66 18.34
CA ALA A 53 12.62 18.74 18.86
C ALA A 53 11.98 17.35 18.83
N VAL A 54 11.53 16.89 19.99
CA VAL A 54 10.89 15.57 20.16
C VAL A 54 9.50 15.78 20.72
N THR A 55 8.50 15.17 20.08
CA THR A 55 7.15 15.04 20.62
C THR A 55 6.98 13.62 21.15
N TYR A 56 6.37 13.46 22.32
CA TYR A 56 6.30 12.16 22.99
C TYR A 56 5.01 11.97 23.79
N VAL A 57 4.66 10.71 24.05
CA VAL A 57 3.51 10.31 24.86
C VAL A 57 4.02 9.51 26.06
N GLY A 58 3.87 10.03 27.27
CA GLY A 58 4.38 9.40 28.50
C GLY A 58 5.92 9.43 28.58
N GLY A 59 6.49 8.71 29.51
CA GLY A 59 7.90 8.29 29.51
C GLY A 59 9.02 9.34 29.40
N ARG A 60 8.84 10.58 29.89
CA ARG A 60 9.88 11.66 29.84
C ARG A 60 11.27 11.16 30.26
N ALA A 61 11.32 10.37 31.33
CA ALA A 61 12.58 9.83 31.84
C ALA A 61 13.27 8.90 30.82
N GLU A 62 12.51 8.13 30.06
CA GLU A 62 13.04 7.20 29.05
C GLU A 62 13.61 7.97 27.84
N ILE A 63 13.02 9.11 27.49
CA ILE A 63 13.54 9.98 26.41
C ILE A 63 14.87 10.60 26.81
N ILE A 64 14.97 11.09 28.05
CA ILE A 64 16.25 11.62 28.58
C ILE A 64 17.31 10.52 28.60
N LYS A 65 16.97 9.31 29.02
CA LYS A 65 17.86 8.15 28.97
C LYS A 65 18.27 7.80 27.52
N ALA A 66 17.35 7.89 26.56
CA ALA A 66 17.67 7.66 25.15
C ALA A 66 18.74 8.63 24.66
N PHE A 67 18.59 9.93 24.92
CA PHE A 67 19.63 10.92 24.59
C PHE A 67 20.96 10.66 25.30
N GLN A 68 20.93 10.24 26.58
CA GLN A 68 22.16 9.94 27.34
C GLN A 68 22.89 8.72 26.77
N ARG A 69 22.17 7.68 26.39
CA ARG A 69 22.73 6.41 25.86
C ARG A 69 23.17 6.51 24.40
N PHE A 70 22.72 7.51 23.69
CA PHE A 70 23.02 7.66 22.26
C PHE A 70 24.52 7.90 22.02
N ALA A 71 25.07 7.15 21.08
CA ALA A 71 26.40 7.36 20.51
C ALA A 71 26.37 6.97 19.03
N TYR A 72 26.87 7.81 18.15
CA TYR A 72 26.86 7.60 16.70
C TYR A 72 27.48 6.25 16.28
N SER A 73 28.55 5.84 16.96
CA SER A 73 29.25 4.57 16.67
C SER A 73 28.55 3.31 17.12
N LYS A 74 27.42 3.42 17.83
CA LYS A 74 26.68 2.28 18.39
C LYS A 74 25.31 2.07 17.73
N VAL A 75 24.96 2.92 16.79
CA VAL A 75 23.68 2.84 16.08
C VAL A 75 23.98 2.36 14.68
N ASP A 76 23.53 1.17 14.39
CA ASP A 76 23.52 0.63 13.03
C ASP A 76 22.30 1.20 12.31
N VAL A 77 22.54 2.06 11.33
CA VAL A 77 21.49 2.72 10.56
C VAL A 77 21.51 2.12 9.18
N PRO A 78 20.39 1.63 8.66
CA PRO A 78 20.34 1.15 7.30
C PRO A 78 20.86 2.20 6.32
N ASP A 79 21.76 1.80 5.42
CA ASP A 79 22.36 2.69 4.40
C ASP A 79 21.30 3.46 3.61
N VAL A 80 20.17 2.83 3.37
CA VAL A 80 19.00 3.40 2.71
C VAL A 80 18.46 4.65 3.43
N PHE A 81 18.55 4.71 4.74
CA PHE A 81 18.08 5.86 5.51
C PHE A 81 19.02 7.05 5.40
N ILE A 82 20.31 6.79 5.25
CA ILE A 82 21.38 7.82 5.13
C ILE A 82 21.48 8.31 3.70
N GLN A 83 21.56 7.40 2.71
CA GLN A 83 21.81 7.73 1.30
C GLN A 83 20.66 8.53 0.66
N ASN A 84 19.42 8.38 1.17
CA ASN A 84 18.24 9.08 0.66
C ASN A 84 17.71 10.12 1.65
N SER A 85 18.63 10.81 2.32
CA SER A 85 18.30 11.87 3.26
C SER A 85 17.56 13.01 2.55
N GLY A 86 16.32 13.29 2.97
CA GLY A 86 15.56 14.44 2.49
C GLY A 86 16.24 15.78 2.77
N ARG A 87 17.32 15.80 3.57
CA ARG A 87 18.15 16.97 3.88
C ARG A 87 19.06 17.32 2.72
N GLU A 88 19.72 16.32 2.13
CA GLU A 88 20.60 16.50 0.97
C GLU A 88 19.79 17.00 -0.24
N LEU A 89 18.64 16.36 -0.51
CA LEU A 89 17.70 16.79 -1.53
C LEU A 89 17.27 18.27 -1.30
N ASN A 90 16.85 18.62 -0.08
CA ASN A 90 16.44 19.99 0.22
C ASN A 90 17.57 21.00 0.04
N GLN A 91 18.82 20.64 0.37
CA GLN A 91 19.96 21.51 0.17
C GLN A 91 20.30 21.70 -1.31
N GLU A 92 20.29 20.62 -2.10
CA GLU A 92 20.54 20.66 -3.56
C GLU A 92 19.58 21.65 -4.24
N TYR A 93 18.28 21.51 -3.96
CA TYR A 93 17.26 22.37 -4.57
C TYR A 93 17.26 23.79 -4.01
N TRP A 94 17.61 23.97 -2.73
CA TRP A 94 17.82 25.30 -2.15
C TRP A 94 18.97 26.01 -2.85
N ASP A 95 20.09 25.33 -3.07
CA ASP A 95 21.24 25.88 -3.78
C ASP A 95 20.93 26.21 -5.25
N LYS A 96 20.16 25.36 -5.94
CA LYS A 96 19.63 25.68 -7.28
C LYS A 96 18.78 26.93 -7.31
N LEU A 97 17.86 27.08 -6.34
CA LEU A 97 17.01 28.27 -6.18
C LEU A 97 17.80 29.52 -5.90
N VAL A 98 18.69 29.47 -4.88
CA VAL A 98 19.54 30.61 -4.50
C VAL A 98 20.43 31.03 -5.67
N ASN A 99 21.10 30.09 -6.34
CA ASN A 99 21.93 30.39 -7.50
C ASN A 99 21.11 31.06 -8.61
N LYS A 100 19.90 30.61 -8.90
CA LYS A 100 19.02 31.19 -9.92
C LYS A 100 18.60 32.61 -9.56
N VAL A 101 18.28 32.86 -8.28
CA VAL A 101 17.94 34.20 -7.75
C VAL A 101 19.15 35.12 -7.78
N VAL A 102 20.30 34.67 -7.29
CA VAL A 102 21.56 35.44 -7.28
C VAL A 102 21.97 35.83 -8.70
N LEU A 103 21.95 34.87 -9.64
CA LEU A 103 22.25 35.15 -11.06
C LEU A 103 21.26 36.15 -11.67
N ARG A 104 19.98 36.08 -11.32
CA ARG A 104 18.98 37.06 -11.79
C ARG A 104 19.20 38.45 -11.22
N CYS A 105 19.43 38.55 -9.91
CA CYS A 105 19.72 39.82 -9.25
C CYS A 105 21.04 40.40 -9.76
N GLY A 106 22.09 39.60 -9.85
CA GLY A 106 23.40 40.01 -10.37
C GLY A 106 23.33 40.48 -11.81
N SER A 107 22.60 39.73 -12.68
CA SER A 107 22.42 40.15 -14.06
C SER A 107 21.66 41.48 -14.19
N LYS A 108 20.70 41.73 -13.31
CA LYS A 108 19.90 42.96 -13.30
C LYS A 108 20.68 44.16 -12.78
N LEU A 109 21.61 43.93 -11.85
CA LEU A 109 22.44 44.99 -11.21
C LEU A 109 23.70 45.33 -12.04
N PHE A 110 24.38 44.34 -12.57
CA PHE A 110 25.72 44.50 -13.16
C PHE A 110 25.77 44.46 -14.68
N LEU A 111 24.75 43.87 -15.38
CA LEU A 111 24.78 43.77 -16.83
C LEU A 111 24.02 44.94 -17.50
N PRO A 112 24.63 45.59 -18.50
CA PRO A 112 23.94 46.61 -19.31
C PRO A 112 22.72 46.02 -20.03
N TYR A 113 21.73 46.90 -20.29
CA TYR A 113 20.46 46.50 -20.94
C TYR A 113 20.67 45.72 -22.27
N PRO A 114 21.57 46.14 -23.19
CA PRO A 114 21.77 45.39 -24.44
C PRO A 114 22.25 43.94 -24.22
N VAL A 115 23.11 43.72 -23.22
CA VAL A 115 23.60 42.38 -22.89
C VAL A 115 22.48 41.50 -22.32
N ARG A 116 21.63 42.10 -21.47
CA ARG A 116 20.43 41.43 -20.93
C ARG A 116 19.43 41.09 -22.03
N ALA A 117 19.24 41.97 -23.00
CA ALA A 117 18.37 41.74 -24.14
C ALA A 117 18.85 40.55 -25.00
N VAL A 118 20.14 40.50 -25.33
CA VAL A 118 20.73 39.38 -26.08
C VAL A 118 20.61 38.07 -25.28
N ALA A 119 20.93 38.10 -23.98
CA ALA A 119 20.81 36.94 -23.15
C ALA A 119 19.35 36.41 -23.00
N ALA A 120 18.39 37.33 -22.92
CA ALA A 120 16.98 36.98 -22.89
C ALA A 120 16.52 36.38 -24.23
N THR A 121 16.96 36.94 -25.35
CA THR A 121 16.64 36.38 -26.69
C THR A 121 17.23 34.99 -26.86
N ILE A 122 18.47 34.76 -26.48
CA ILE A 122 19.07 33.42 -26.56
C ILE A 122 18.31 32.40 -25.70
N LYS A 123 17.98 32.76 -24.47
CA LYS A 123 17.23 31.87 -23.56
C LYS A 123 15.81 31.59 -24.03
N SER A 124 15.17 32.54 -24.71
CA SER A 124 13.79 32.40 -25.22
C SER A 124 13.66 31.33 -26.32
N VAL A 125 14.75 31.05 -27.04
CA VAL A 125 14.77 30.06 -28.14
C VAL A 125 14.28 28.69 -27.64
N ARG A 126 14.71 28.25 -26.47
CA ARG A 126 14.28 26.98 -25.88
C ARG A 126 12.74 26.93 -25.73
N TYR A 127 12.16 27.90 -25.07
CA TYR A 127 10.72 27.93 -24.80
C TYR A 127 9.87 28.08 -26.08
N ILE A 128 10.31 28.92 -27.01
CA ILE A 128 9.64 29.11 -28.32
C ILE A 128 9.71 27.79 -29.12
N TRP A 129 10.87 27.11 -29.09
CA TRP A 129 11.06 25.83 -29.79
C TRP A 129 10.20 24.73 -29.22
N GLU A 130 10.09 24.63 -27.89
CA GLU A 130 9.23 23.66 -27.20
C GLU A 130 7.75 23.89 -27.54
N GLY A 131 7.31 25.16 -27.60
CA GLY A 131 5.95 25.53 -28.07
C GLY A 131 5.70 25.15 -29.54
N ILE A 132 6.64 25.41 -30.41
CA ILE A 132 6.55 25.04 -31.86
C ILE A 132 6.51 23.54 -32.02
N LYS A 133 7.37 22.81 -31.30
CA LYS A 133 7.41 21.34 -31.31
C LYS A 133 6.09 20.73 -30.85
N CYS A 134 5.48 21.29 -29.82
CA CYS A 134 4.17 20.87 -29.31
C CYS A 134 3.08 21.04 -30.39
N LEU A 135 3.04 22.21 -31.05
CA LEU A 135 2.13 22.49 -32.17
C LEU A 135 2.37 21.57 -33.38
N ALA A 136 3.63 21.28 -33.69
CA ALA A 136 3.97 20.38 -34.80
C ALA A 136 3.50 18.93 -34.57
N HIS A 137 3.32 18.52 -33.33
CA HIS A 137 2.71 17.23 -32.97
C HIS A 137 1.17 17.29 -32.87
N GLY A 138 0.55 18.39 -33.27
CA GLY A 138 -0.91 18.58 -33.24
C GLY A 138 -1.50 18.79 -31.85
N LYS A 139 -0.64 19.13 -30.86
CA LYS A 139 -1.03 19.32 -29.45
C LYS A 139 -1.01 20.80 -29.09
N ILE A 140 -1.99 21.24 -28.29
CA ILE A 140 -2.06 22.59 -27.74
C ILE A 140 -2.01 22.46 -26.22
N GLU A 141 -0.80 22.44 -25.67
CA GLU A 141 -0.49 22.27 -24.26
C GLU A 141 0.27 23.50 -23.71
N VAL A 142 0.64 23.49 -22.43
CA VAL A 142 1.31 24.59 -21.72
C VAL A 142 2.52 25.19 -22.45
N PRO A 143 3.43 24.38 -23.06
CA PRO A 143 4.56 24.94 -23.79
C PRO A 143 4.18 25.94 -24.89
N VAL A 144 2.95 25.84 -25.46
CA VAL A 144 2.43 26.80 -26.45
C VAL A 144 2.10 28.12 -25.78
N LEU A 145 1.53 28.12 -24.57
CA LEU A 145 1.26 29.35 -23.79
C LEU A 145 2.57 30.08 -23.47
N ASP A 146 3.54 29.35 -22.91
CA ASP A 146 4.83 29.89 -22.50
C ASP A 146 5.62 30.45 -23.71
N GLY A 147 5.70 29.68 -24.78
CA GLY A 147 6.34 30.09 -26.03
C GLY A 147 5.70 31.32 -26.63
N THR A 148 4.37 31.40 -26.61
CA THR A 148 3.61 32.56 -27.11
C THR A 148 3.86 33.80 -26.24
N ALA A 149 3.81 33.67 -24.91
CA ALA A 149 4.01 34.78 -23.98
C ALA A 149 5.41 35.38 -24.13
N ILE A 150 6.43 34.51 -24.13
CA ILE A 150 7.83 34.89 -24.26
C ILE A 150 8.07 35.48 -25.67
N GLY A 151 7.57 34.83 -26.73
CA GLY A 151 7.71 35.27 -28.12
C GLY A 151 7.12 36.65 -28.36
N VAL A 152 5.89 36.93 -27.90
CA VAL A 152 5.25 38.23 -27.98
C VAL A 152 6.03 39.32 -27.24
N SER A 153 6.55 39.00 -26.04
CA SER A 153 7.36 39.92 -25.26
C SER A 153 8.69 40.28 -25.95
N ILE A 154 9.37 39.31 -26.53
CA ILE A 154 10.62 39.51 -27.30
C ILE A 154 10.33 40.35 -28.55
N PHE A 155 9.28 40.01 -29.31
CA PHE A 155 8.89 40.73 -30.53
C PHE A 155 8.58 42.21 -30.27
N ARG A 156 8.04 42.54 -29.08
CA ARG A 156 7.79 43.92 -28.65
C ARG A 156 9.02 44.66 -28.15
N GLY A 157 10.16 43.97 -27.99
CA GLY A 157 11.36 44.54 -27.38
C GLY A 157 11.28 44.64 -25.86
N ASP A 158 10.31 43.98 -25.21
CA ASP A 158 10.16 43.94 -23.75
C ASP A 158 10.94 42.75 -23.18
N PHE A 159 12.26 42.85 -23.24
CA PHE A 159 13.17 41.80 -22.80
C PHE A 159 13.14 41.59 -21.28
N ASP A 160 12.80 42.64 -20.51
CA ASP A 160 12.70 42.53 -19.05
C ASP A 160 11.48 41.69 -18.62
N THR A 161 10.34 41.85 -19.28
CA THR A 161 9.15 41.01 -19.09
C THR A 161 9.45 39.58 -19.54
N ALA A 162 9.99 39.34 -20.73
CA ALA A 162 10.37 38.04 -21.21
C ALA A 162 11.35 37.31 -20.23
N GLY A 163 12.38 38.05 -19.78
CA GLY A 163 13.34 37.51 -18.83
C GLY A 163 12.74 37.23 -17.44
N SER A 164 11.72 37.98 -17.01
CA SER A 164 11.03 37.75 -15.75
C SER A 164 10.11 36.53 -15.81
N VAL A 165 9.41 36.36 -16.94
CA VAL A 165 8.59 35.17 -17.23
C VAL A 165 9.46 33.91 -17.21
N MET A 166 10.54 33.88 -18.01
CA MET A 166 11.46 32.73 -18.05
C MET A 166 12.11 32.45 -16.68
N PHE A 167 12.37 33.46 -15.87
CA PHE A 167 12.86 33.28 -14.51
C PHE A 167 11.83 32.62 -13.62
N LEU A 168 10.56 33.07 -13.66
CA LEU A 168 9.47 32.53 -12.85
C LEU A 168 9.14 31.09 -13.27
N LEU A 169 9.07 30.81 -14.59
CA LEU A 169 8.89 29.45 -15.10
C LEU A 169 9.99 28.51 -14.57
N GLY A 170 11.23 28.92 -14.68
CA GLY A 170 12.31 28.08 -14.19
C GLY A 170 12.43 28.01 -12.67
N ILE A 171 11.84 28.91 -11.87
CA ILE A 171 11.62 28.70 -10.43
C ILE A 171 10.53 27.63 -10.24
N GLY A 172 9.44 27.72 -11.02
CA GLY A 172 8.35 26.75 -11.02
C GLY A 172 8.88 25.32 -11.29
N GLU A 173 9.66 25.12 -12.36
CA GLU A 173 10.28 23.84 -12.71
C GLU A 173 11.13 23.24 -11.54
N ILE A 174 11.96 24.08 -10.89
CA ILE A 174 12.79 23.64 -9.75
C ILE A 174 11.90 23.22 -8.55
N LEU A 175 10.86 23.97 -8.23
CA LEU A 175 9.96 23.69 -7.13
C LEU A 175 9.10 22.44 -7.41
N GLU A 176 8.67 22.24 -8.64
CA GLU A 176 7.92 21.08 -9.10
C GLU A 176 8.78 19.81 -8.96
N GLU A 177 9.98 19.82 -9.53
CA GLU A 177 10.92 18.69 -9.42
C GLU A 177 11.26 18.36 -7.96
N TRP A 178 11.53 19.39 -7.13
CA TRP A 178 11.77 19.22 -5.70
C TRP A 178 10.58 18.58 -4.99
N THR A 179 9.38 19.09 -5.23
CA THR A 179 8.16 18.61 -4.56
C THR A 179 7.87 17.16 -4.91
N HIS A 180 8.03 16.81 -6.19
CA HIS A 180 7.86 15.43 -6.68
C HIS A 180 8.90 14.49 -6.04
N LYS A 181 10.20 14.79 -6.16
CA LYS A 181 11.27 13.95 -5.59
C LYS A 181 11.17 13.83 -4.06
N LYS A 182 10.76 14.89 -3.38
CA LYS A 182 10.53 14.86 -1.93
C LYS A 182 9.37 13.94 -1.56
N SER A 183 8.25 14.00 -2.28
CA SER A 183 7.08 13.13 -2.04
C SER A 183 7.43 11.66 -2.24
N VAL A 184 8.11 11.33 -3.34
CA VAL A 184 8.57 9.96 -3.63
C VAL A 184 9.56 9.49 -2.57
N GLY A 185 10.54 10.33 -2.19
CA GLY A 185 11.53 9.98 -1.17
C GLY A 185 10.92 9.79 0.22
N ASP A 186 9.96 10.64 0.62
CA ASP A 186 9.25 10.52 1.90
C ASP A 186 8.39 9.23 1.94
N LEU A 187 7.74 8.87 0.83
CA LEU A 187 6.98 7.63 0.69
C LEU A 187 7.91 6.41 0.74
N ALA A 188 8.99 6.39 -0.05
CA ALA A 188 9.95 5.31 -0.08
C ALA A 188 10.58 5.07 1.30
N ARG A 189 10.90 6.14 2.02
CA ARG A 189 11.42 6.05 3.40
C ARG A 189 10.39 5.46 4.37
N SER A 190 9.12 5.86 4.28
CA SER A 190 8.04 5.31 5.11
C SER A 190 7.88 3.80 4.87
N MET A 191 7.94 3.37 3.61
CA MET A 191 7.82 1.96 3.23
C MET A 191 9.06 1.12 3.57
N SER A 192 10.27 1.71 3.55
CA SER A 192 11.52 1.00 3.85
C SER A 192 11.69 0.65 5.34
N LEU A 193 10.96 1.29 6.23
CA LEU A 193 10.97 0.97 7.67
C LEU A 193 10.29 -0.38 7.98
N ASN A 194 9.49 -0.94 7.07
CA ASN A 194 8.90 -2.27 7.18
C ASN A 194 9.87 -3.34 6.63
N ILE A 195 10.84 -3.77 7.44
CA ILE A 195 11.88 -4.73 7.06
C ILE A 195 11.26 -6.14 6.96
N GLY A 196 11.35 -6.77 5.78
CA GLY A 196 11.03 -8.18 5.60
C GLY A 196 11.99 -9.06 6.41
N LYS A 197 11.45 -10.07 7.10
CA LYS A 197 12.24 -11.10 7.79
C LYS A 197 12.25 -12.37 6.96
N VAL A 198 13.34 -13.12 7.03
CA VAL A 198 13.52 -14.40 6.32
C VAL A 198 13.99 -15.48 7.29
N TRP A 199 13.66 -16.72 6.99
CA TRP A 199 14.08 -17.88 7.79
C TRP A 199 15.47 -18.34 7.36
N LEU A 200 16.48 -18.00 8.17
CA LEU A 200 17.87 -18.45 7.98
C LEU A 200 18.05 -19.83 8.66
N VAL A 201 18.69 -20.75 7.97
CA VAL A 201 19.12 -22.01 8.57
C VAL A 201 20.48 -21.82 9.23
N SER A 202 20.52 -21.84 10.54
CA SER A 202 21.74 -21.79 11.34
C SER A 202 21.77 -22.98 12.31
N ASP A 203 22.85 -23.76 12.27
CA ASP A 203 23.02 -24.95 13.11
C ASP A 203 21.85 -25.97 13.09
N GLY A 204 21.19 -26.09 11.92
CA GLY A 204 20.05 -27.00 11.73
C GLY A 204 18.73 -26.50 12.31
N GLN A 205 18.66 -25.25 12.74
CA GLN A 205 17.44 -24.59 13.20
C GLN A 205 17.07 -23.43 12.29
N GLU A 206 15.77 -23.19 12.14
CA GLU A 206 15.24 -22.04 11.40
C GLU A 206 15.16 -20.84 12.35
N VAL A 207 15.89 -19.78 12.02
CA VAL A 207 15.91 -18.54 12.79
C VAL A 207 15.39 -17.40 11.93
N LEU A 208 14.39 -16.68 12.42
CA LEU A 208 13.81 -15.54 11.72
C LEU A 208 14.71 -14.31 11.86
N VAL A 209 15.39 -13.94 10.79
CA VAL A 209 16.33 -12.80 10.76
C VAL A 209 15.89 -11.73 9.75
N PRO A 210 16.30 -10.46 9.93
CA PRO A 210 16.12 -9.44 8.90
C PRO A 210 16.79 -9.86 7.57
N ALA A 211 16.12 -9.63 6.45
CA ALA A 211 16.65 -10.00 5.12
C ALA A 211 17.99 -9.32 4.79
N GLU A 212 18.29 -8.18 5.42
CA GLU A 212 19.54 -7.42 5.28
C GLU A 212 20.77 -8.19 5.82
N ASN A 213 20.56 -9.09 6.77
CA ASN A 213 21.65 -9.85 7.41
C ASN A 213 22.06 -11.08 6.61
N ILE A 214 21.41 -11.38 5.49
CA ILE A 214 21.67 -12.54 4.64
C ILE A 214 22.83 -12.24 3.70
N GLN A 215 23.76 -13.20 3.59
CA GLN A 215 24.91 -13.15 2.70
C GLN A 215 24.85 -14.22 1.62
N ALA A 216 25.62 -14.02 0.55
CA ALA A 216 25.75 -15.04 -0.47
C ALA A 216 26.37 -16.31 0.13
N GLY A 217 25.72 -17.45 -0.10
CA GLY A 217 26.09 -18.74 0.48
C GLY A 217 25.21 -19.19 1.65
N ASP A 218 24.46 -18.28 2.28
CA ASP A 218 23.51 -18.61 3.35
C ASP A 218 22.37 -19.48 2.82
N LYS A 219 21.80 -20.29 3.72
CA LYS A 219 20.62 -21.13 3.43
C LYS A 219 19.38 -20.51 4.03
N VAL A 220 18.41 -20.23 3.19
CA VAL A 220 17.13 -19.62 3.55
C VAL A 220 15.99 -20.59 3.27
N VAL A 221 15.10 -20.79 4.25
CA VAL A 221 13.88 -21.59 4.05
C VAL A 221 12.75 -20.71 3.56
N VAL A 222 12.06 -21.19 2.53
CA VAL A 222 10.87 -20.55 1.98
C VAL A 222 9.72 -21.54 2.07
N HIS A 223 8.77 -21.21 2.95
CA HIS A 223 7.57 -22.00 3.14
C HIS A 223 6.51 -21.72 2.07
N MET A 224 5.55 -22.61 1.95
CA MET A 224 4.37 -22.43 1.10
C MET A 224 3.69 -21.06 1.35
N GLY A 225 3.28 -20.39 0.30
CA GLY A 225 2.67 -19.06 0.33
C GLY A 225 3.66 -17.88 0.42
N ASN A 226 4.97 -18.14 0.54
CA ASN A 226 5.98 -17.10 0.65
C ASN A 226 6.68 -16.83 -0.68
N VAL A 227 7.09 -15.56 -0.88
CA VAL A 227 7.95 -15.16 -2.00
C VAL A 227 9.39 -15.60 -1.74
N ILE A 228 10.05 -16.08 -2.77
CA ILE A 228 11.48 -16.36 -2.77
C ILE A 228 12.24 -15.03 -2.65
N PRO A 229 12.98 -14.79 -1.54
CA PRO A 229 13.52 -13.48 -1.25
C PRO A 229 14.82 -13.16 -2.03
N PHE A 230 15.53 -14.20 -2.47
CA PHE A 230 16.84 -14.08 -3.13
C PHE A 230 16.98 -15.06 -4.29
N ASP A 231 17.77 -14.67 -5.30
CA ASP A 231 18.17 -15.59 -6.35
C ASP A 231 19.09 -16.68 -5.76
N GLY A 232 18.83 -17.93 -6.09
CA GLY A 232 19.59 -19.03 -5.52
C GLY A 232 19.38 -20.36 -6.20
N ILE A 233 19.92 -21.41 -5.56
CA ILE A 233 19.75 -22.80 -5.96
C ILE A 233 19.06 -23.54 -4.82
N VAL A 234 18.09 -24.37 -5.15
CA VAL A 234 17.44 -25.25 -4.18
C VAL A 234 18.47 -26.23 -3.62
N SER A 235 18.74 -26.14 -2.30
CA SER A 235 19.65 -27.06 -1.60
C SER A 235 18.94 -28.27 -1.03
N SER A 236 17.63 -28.17 -0.71
CA SER A 236 16.76 -29.28 -0.29
C SER A 236 15.29 -28.88 -0.41
N GLY A 237 14.41 -29.88 -0.50
CA GLY A 237 12.98 -29.65 -0.62
C GLY A 237 12.49 -29.67 -2.07
N GLU A 238 11.18 -29.67 -2.21
CA GLU A 238 10.48 -29.63 -3.49
C GLU A 238 9.24 -28.75 -3.39
N ALA A 239 9.00 -27.94 -4.42
CA ALA A 239 7.86 -27.03 -4.44
C ALA A 239 7.36 -26.73 -5.86
N MET A 240 6.10 -26.35 -5.96
CA MET A 240 5.52 -25.71 -7.13
C MET A 240 5.71 -24.19 -6.96
N VAL A 241 6.41 -23.56 -7.90
CA VAL A 241 6.77 -22.15 -7.83
C VAL A 241 6.09 -21.39 -8.97
N ASN A 242 5.28 -20.42 -8.62
CA ASN A 242 4.68 -19.48 -9.57
C ASN A 242 5.73 -18.46 -10.01
N GLN A 243 5.97 -18.39 -11.31
CA GLN A 243 6.92 -17.49 -11.94
C GLN A 243 6.23 -16.45 -12.84
N ALA A 244 4.91 -16.28 -12.72
CA ALA A 244 4.12 -15.38 -13.56
C ALA A 244 4.64 -13.92 -13.54
N SER A 245 5.17 -13.48 -12.41
CA SER A 245 5.80 -12.16 -12.25
C SER A 245 7.04 -11.95 -13.13
N LEU A 246 7.72 -13.04 -13.53
CA LEU A 246 8.94 -12.98 -14.35
C LEU A 246 8.69 -13.40 -15.80
N THR A 247 7.88 -14.43 -16.01
CA THR A 247 7.68 -15.04 -17.34
C THR A 247 6.36 -14.69 -17.99
N GLY A 248 5.40 -14.17 -17.22
CA GLY A 248 4.02 -13.94 -17.66
C GLY A 248 3.18 -15.22 -17.80
N GLU A 249 3.73 -16.39 -17.49
CA GLU A 249 3.04 -17.68 -17.55
C GLU A 249 2.41 -18.02 -16.19
N SER A 250 1.09 -18.25 -16.17
CA SER A 250 0.33 -18.51 -14.94
C SER A 250 0.48 -19.91 -14.36
N LEU A 251 1.12 -20.85 -15.08
CA LEU A 251 1.28 -22.23 -14.60
C LEU A 251 2.51 -22.34 -13.70
N PRO A 252 2.35 -22.86 -12.45
CA PRO A 252 3.47 -23.04 -11.54
C PRO A 252 4.45 -24.10 -12.06
N VAL A 253 5.73 -23.86 -11.84
CA VAL A 253 6.84 -24.72 -12.28
C VAL A 253 7.39 -25.50 -11.08
N ARG A 254 7.48 -26.83 -11.24
CA ARG A 254 8.10 -27.69 -10.22
C ARG A 254 9.60 -27.37 -10.06
N LYS A 255 10.01 -27.10 -8.84
CA LYS A 255 11.41 -26.88 -8.44
C LYS A 255 11.80 -27.93 -7.43
N ALA A 256 12.95 -28.58 -7.67
CA ALA A 256 13.53 -29.61 -6.82
C ALA A 256 15.02 -29.28 -6.58
N GLU A 257 15.72 -30.11 -5.84
CA GLU A 257 17.18 -29.94 -5.58
C GLU A 257 17.96 -29.61 -6.83
N GLN A 258 18.93 -28.68 -6.72
CA GLN A 258 19.76 -28.14 -7.79
C GLN A 258 19.02 -27.25 -8.82
N ALA A 259 17.71 -27.07 -8.70
CA ALA A 259 16.97 -26.12 -9.55
C ALA A 259 17.30 -24.67 -9.19
N SER A 260 17.44 -23.81 -10.20
CA SER A 260 17.57 -22.36 -9.98
C SER A 260 16.20 -21.77 -9.65
N VAL A 261 16.17 -20.88 -8.66
CA VAL A 261 15.01 -20.11 -8.23
C VAL A 261 15.35 -18.62 -8.25
N TYR A 262 14.34 -17.82 -8.47
CA TYR A 262 14.48 -16.38 -8.69
C TYR A 262 13.71 -15.58 -7.65
N ALA A 263 14.32 -14.49 -7.17
CA ALA A 263 13.69 -13.56 -6.25
C ALA A 263 12.40 -12.97 -6.86
N GLY A 264 11.35 -12.88 -6.05
CA GLY A 264 10.05 -12.36 -6.49
C GLY A 264 9.10 -13.43 -7.06
N THR A 265 9.51 -14.70 -7.13
CA THR A 265 8.62 -15.83 -7.46
C THR A 265 8.04 -16.43 -6.18
N VAL A 266 6.90 -17.08 -6.26
CA VAL A 266 6.11 -17.52 -5.10
C VAL A 266 6.03 -19.03 -5.02
N VAL A 267 6.23 -19.59 -3.83
CA VAL A 267 6.01 -21.01 -3.54
C VAL A 267 4.52 -21.25 -3.33
N GLU A 268 3.85 -21.89 -4.29
CA GLU A 268 2.42 -22.22 -4.20
C GLU A 268 2.16 -23.49 -3.38
N GLU A 269 2.98 -24.52 -3.60
CA GLU A 269 2.87 -25.79 -2.87
C GLU A 269 4.25 -26.28 -2.48
N GLY A 270 4.36 -26.95 -1.32
CA GLY A 270 5.62 -27.49 -0.82
C GLY A 270 6.46 -26.47 -0.05
N GLY A 271 7.78 -26.71 0.01
CA GLY A 271 8.73 -25.83 0.68
C GLY A 271 10.14 -26.04 0.17
N LEU A 272 10.95 -25.00 0.14
CA LEU A 272 12.30 -25.01 -0.39
C LEU A 272 13.29 -24.47 0.63
N THR A 273 14.44 -25.12 0.74
CA THR A 273 15.64 -24.49 1.30
C THR A 273 16.52 -24.04 0.15
N ILE A 274 16.81 -22.76 0.09
CA ILE A 274 17.52 -22.11 -0.99
C ILE A 274 18.89 -21.69 -0.50
N GLN A 275 19.96 -22.05 -1.23
CA GLN A 275 21.26 -21.43 -1.03
C GLN A 275 21.36 -20.16 -1.85
N VAL A 276 21.51 -19.04 -1.17
CA VAL A 276 21.58 -17.72 -1.78
C VAL A 276 22.82 -17.60 -2.65
N LYS A 277 22.63 -17.32 -3.95
CA LYS A 277 23.73 -17.15 -4.93
C LYS A 277 24.22 -15.72 -4.99
N GLN A 278 23.30 -14.79 -4.97
CA GLN A 278 23.57 -13.38 -5.08
C GLN A 278 22.53 -12.61 -4.25
N VAL A 279 23.03 -11.81 -3.33
CA VAL A 279 22.21 -10.77 -2.72
C VAL A 279 22.17 -9.68 -3.79
N ASN A 280 21.17 -9.70 -4.66
CA ASN A 280 21.06 -8.72 -5.74
C ASN A 280 21.07 -7.31 -5.16
N GLY A 281 22.04 -6.52 -5.62
CA GLY A 281 22.29 -5.18 -5.14
C GLY A 281 21.34 -4.09 -5.64
N SER A 282 20.11 -4.43 -6.08
CA SER A 282 19.06 -3.44 -6.09
C SER A 282 18.62 -3.28 -4.66
N SER A 283 19.00 -2.16 -4.03
CA SER A 283 18.59 -1.84 -2.68
C SER A 283 17.07 -1.98 -2.59
N LYS A 284 16.55 -2.45 -1.46
CA LYS A 284 15.11 -2.52 -1.19
C LYS A 284 14.42 -1.18 -1.51
N PHE A 285 15.17 -0.10 -1.36
CA PHE A 285 14.76 1.25 -1.74
C PHE A 285 14.55 1.40 -3.25
N GLU A 286 15.42 0.87 -4.12
CA GLU A 286 15.22 0.92 -5.57
C GLU A 286 13.99 0.12 -6.00
N LYS A 287 13.74 -1.06 -5.39
CA LYS A 287 12.50 -1.82 -5.63
C LYS A 287 11.27 -1.03 -5.17
N ILE A 288 11.33 -0.35 -4.03
CA ILE A 288 10.24 0.51 -3.54
C ILE A 288 10.06 1.72 -4.46
N VAL A 289 11.14 2.37 -4.90
CA VAL A 289 11.07 3.47 -5.87
C VAL A 289 10.44 3.00 -7.18
N THR A 290 10.87 1.84 -7.71
CA THR A 290 10.28 1.24 -8.91
C THR A 290 8.79 0.95 -8.70
N MET A 291 8.40 0.39 -7.55
CA MET A 291 6.99 0.14 -7.22
C MET A 291 6.18 1.45 -7.12
N ILE A 292 6.77 2.52 -6.60
CA ILE A 292 6.13 3.84 -6.57
C ILE A 292 5.98 4.40 -7.98
N GLU A 293 7.01 4.29 -8.83
CA GLU A 293 6.95 4.70 -10.24
C GLU A 293 5.93 3.89 -11.04
N GLU A 294 5.80 2.60 -10.75
CA GLU A 294 4.74 1.76 -11.33
C GLU A 294 3.36 2.14 -10.80
N SER A 295 3.25 2.45 -9.51
CA SER A 295 2.03 2.97 -8.89
C SER A 295 1.58 4.30 -9.51
N GLU A 296 2.52 5.16 -9.93
CA GLU A 296 2.20 6.40 -10.66
C GLU A 296 1.59 6.10 -12.05
N LYS A 297 1.91 4.97 -12.68
CA LYS A 297 1.26 4.53 -13.92
C LYS A 297 -0.19 4.10 -13.69
N LEU A 298 -0.54 3.67 -12.47
CA LEU A 298 -1.90 3.32 -12.06
C LEU A 298 -2.66 4.55 -11.55
N LYS A 299 -2.67 5.62 -12.36
CA LYS A 299 -3.34 6.88 -12.04
C LYS A 299 -4.81 6.69 -11.76
N SER A 300 -5.34 7.47 -10.84
CA SER A 300 -6.77 7.55 -10.59
C SER A 300 -7.51 8.13 -11.80
N SER A 301 -8.79 7.81 -11.95
CA SER A 301 -9.60 8.36 -13.05
C SER A 301 -9.78 9.86 -12.91
N LEU A 302 -9.84 10.38 -11.68
CA LEU A 302 -9.92 11.80 -11.40
C LEU A 302 -8.61 12.53 -11.70
N GLU A 303 -7.47 11.91 -11.41
CA GLU A 303 -6.16 12.45 -11.76
C GLU A 303 -6.02 12.57 -13.29
N SER A 304 -6.36 11.51 -14.01
CA SER A 304 -6.38 11.51 -15.48
C SER A 304 -7.37 12.52 -16.06
N LYS A 305 -8.57 12.62 -15.49
CA LYS A 305 -9.57 13.63 -15.89
C LYS A 305 -9.08 15.06 -15.63
N ALA A 306 -8.39 15.28 -14.51
CA ALA A 306 -7.86 16.61 -14.20
C ALA A 306 -6.71 17.02 -15.13
N GLU A 307 -5.82 16.08 -15.46
CA GLU A 307 -4.77 16.31 -16.47
C GLU A 307 -5.38 16.64 -17.83
N HIS A 308 -6.35 15.86 -18.29
CA HIS A 308 -7.06 16.12 -19.55
C HIS A 308 -7.84 17.43 -19.53
N LEU A 309 -8.46 17.80 -18.41
CA LEU A 309 -9.17 19.06 -18.28
C LEU A 309 -8.18 20.22 -18.32
N ALA A 310 -7.05 20.09 -17.65
CA ALA A 310 -5.99 21.08 -17.64
C ALA A 310 -5.52 21.39 -19.07
N ASP A 311 -5.24 20.37 -19.87
CA ASP A 311 -4.82 20.54 -21.26
C ASP A 311 -5.94 21.12 -22.14
N ARG A 312 -7.20 20.73 -21.91
CA ARG A 312 -8.36 21.31 -22.60
C ARG A 312 -8.58 22.79 -22.30
N LEU A 313 -8.10 23.30 -21.16
CA LEU A 313 -8.22 24.72 -20.82
C LEU A 313 -7.24 25.61 -21.61
N VAL A 314 -6.13 25.07 -22.10
CA VAL A 314 -5.11 25.83 -22.85
C VAL A 314 -5.67 26.53 -24.07
N PRO A 315 -6.45 25.91 -24.99
CA PRO A 315 -7.07 26.60 -26.10
C PRO A 315 -8.01 27.73 -25.65
N TYR A 316 -8.74 27.56 -24.54
CA TYR A 316 -9.61 28.62 -24.02
C TYR A 316 -8.82 29.80 -23.46
N THR A 317 -7.67 29.55 -22.80
CA THR A 317 -6.76 30.60 -22.33
C THR A 317 -6.20 31.39 -23.55
N LEU A 318 -5.79 30.71 -24.62
CA LEU A 318 -5.35 31.37 -25.85
C LEU A 318 -6.48 32.18 -26.50
N GLY A 319 -7.66 31.60 -26.60
CA GLY A 319 -8.87 32.29 -27.12
C GLY A 319 -9.23 33.52 -26.27
N GLY A 320 -9.22 33.36 -24.93
CA GLY A 320 -9.45 34.46 -23.98
C GLY A 320 -8.42 35.58 -24.11
N THR A 321 -7.14 35.22 -24.32
CA THR A 321 -6.05 36.17 -24.60
C THR A 321 -6.30 36.95 -25.86
N ALA A 322 -6.65 36.27 -26.96
CA ALA A 322 -6.97 36.91 -28.25
C ALA A 322 -8.19 37.83 -28.12
N LEU A 323 -9.26 37.39 -27.48
CA LEU A 323 -10.45 38.22 -27.23
C LEU A 323 -10.13 39.44 -26.36
N THR A 324 -9.37 39.27 -25.30
CA THR A 324 -8.92 40.36 -24.43
C THR A 324 -8.15 41.40 -25.25
N TYR A 325 -7.27 40.98 -26.14
CA TYR A 325 -6.56 41.90 -27.05
C TYR A 325 -7.50 42.59 -28.02
N LEU A 326 -8.42 41.86 -28.61
CA LEU A 326 -9.40 42.44 -29.57
C LEU A 326 -10.27 43.56 -28.94
N PHE A 327 -10.75 43.32 -27.72
CA PHE A 327 -11.62 44.27 -27.02
C PHE A 327 -10.84 45.44 -26.38
N THR A 328 -9.68 45.17 -25.80
CA THR A 328 -8.93 46.18 -25.02
C THR A 328 -7.86 46.87 -25.85
N ARG A 329 -7.44 46.30 -26.97
CA ARG A 329 -6.27 46.72 -27.78
C ARG A 329 -5.00 46.89 -26.93
N ASN A 330 -4.94 46.23 -25.79
CA ASN A 330 -3.84 46.33 -24.84
C ASN A 330 -3.17 44.95 -24.66
N VAL A 331 -1.95 44.85 -25.18
CA VAL A 331 -1.15 43.59 -25.11
C VAL A 331 -0.81 43.21 -23.68
N THR A 332 -0.58 44.19 -22.79
CA THR A 332 -0.27 43.91 -21.39
C THR A 332 -1.44 43.22 -20.69
N LYS A 333 -2.67 43.63 -20.94
CA LYS A 333 -3.89 42.99 -20.43
C LYS A 333 -4.05 41.58 -21.03
N ALA A 334 -3.78 41.41 -22.29
CA ALA A 334 -3.82 40.11 -22.96
C ALA A 334 -2.75 39.17 -22.39
N LEU A 335 -1.53 39.62 -22.16
CA LEU A 335 -0.46 38.87 -21.54
C LEU A 335 -0.81 38.46 -20.09
N SER A 336 -1.57 39.27 -19.34
CA SER A 336 -1.99 38.88 -17.99
C SER A 336 -2.90 37.68 -17.98
N VAL A 337 -3.71 37.44 -19.02
CA VAL A 337 -4.50 36.20 -19.17
C VAL A 337 -3.58 35.03 -19.47
N LEU A 338 -2.60 35.22 -20.34
CA LEU A 338 -1.67 34.18 -20.79
C LEU A 338 -0.73 33.69 -19.64
N MET A 339 -0.45 34.57 -18.66
CA MET A 339 0.45 34.27 -17.54
C MET A 339 -0.19 33.42 -16.44
N VAL A 340 -1.49 33.15 -16.52
CA VAL A 340 -2.21 32.36 -15.51
C VAL A 340 -2.64 31.04 -16.15
N ASP A 341 -1.93 29.98 -15.81
CA ASP A 341 -2.21 28.63 -16.27
C ASP A 341 -2.94 27.81 -15.19
N PHE A 342 -3.94 27.04 -15.58
CA PHE A 342 -4.64 26.13 -14.69
C PHE A 342 -3.94 24.77 -14.59
N SER A 343 -3.15 24.43 -15.58
CA SER A 343 -2.58 23.11 -15.80
C SER A 343 -1.48 22.76 -14.78
N CYS A 344 -0.52 23.67 -14.57
CA CYS A 344 0.62 23.42 -13.69
C CYS A 344 0.19 23.06 -12.27
N ALA A 345 -0.75 23.81 -11.68
CA ALA A 345 -1.22 23.57 -10.33
C ALA A 345 -1.99 22.24 -10.20
N LEU A 346 -2.79 21.87 -11.22
CA LEU A 346 -3.56 20.63 -11.22
C LEU A 346 -2.65 19.41 -11.41
N LYS A 347 -1.75 19.47 -12.39
CA LYS A 347 -0.80 18.37 -12.70
C LYS A 347 0.17 18.09 -11.55
N LEU A 348 0.47 19.08 -10.71
CA LEU A 348 1.37 18.93 -9.58
C LEU A 348 0.64 18.53 -8.28
N ALA A 349 -0.43 19.24 -7.91
CA ALA A 349 -1.07 19.08 -6.61
C ALA A 349 -1.81 17.74 -6.45
N MET A 350 -2.32 17.14 -7.55
CA MET A 350 -3.08 15.90 -7.47
C MET A 350 -2.21 14.67 -7.24
N PRO A 351 -1.15 14.39 -8.03
CA PRO A 351 -0.23 13.28 -7.74
C PRO A 351 0.38 13.38 -6.34
N ILE A 352 0.75 14.58 -5.90
CA ILE A 352 1.29 14.80 -4.56
C ILE A 352 0.26 14.45 -3.48
N SER A 353 -1.02 14.78 -3.68
CA SER A 353 -2.08 14.39 -2.74
C SER A 353 -2.22 12.88 -2.63
N VAL A 354 -2.16 12.18 -3.77
CA VAL A 354 -2.21 10.71 -3.84
C VAL A 354 -1.01 10.09 -3.15
N LEU A 355 0.21 10.52 -3.46
CA LEU A 355 1.44 10.04 -2.82
C LEU A 355 1.41 10.30 -1.30
N SER A 356 0.89 11.45 -0.86
CA SER A 356 0.72 11.75 0.56
C SER A 356 -0.27 10.81 1.24
N ALA A 357 -1.38 10.45 0.58
CA ALA A 357 -2.36 9.51 1.11
C ALA A 357 -1.80 8.08 1.17
N ILE A 358 -1.04 7.62 0.15
CA ILE A 358 -0.36 6.32 0.17
C ILE A 358 0.68 6.28 1.29
N ARG A 359 1.46 7.35 1.48
CA ARG A 359 2.41 7.46 2.60
C ARG A 359 1.70 7.39 3.95
N GLU A 360 0.57 8.10 4.10
CA GLU A 360 -0.21 8.08 5.34
C GLU A 360 -0.78 6.68 5.61
N ALA A 361 -1.30 6.00 4.59
CA ALA A 361 -1.74 4.60 4.70
C ALA A 361 -0.62 3.68 5.19
N SER A 362 0.61 3.85 4.68
CA SER A 362 1.76 3.02 5.10
C SER A 362 2.14 3.19 6.58
N VAL A 363 1.84 4.34 7.19
CA VAL A 363 2.04 4.55 8.65
C VAL A 363 1.12 3.66 9.48
N TYR A 364 -0.05 3.30 8.92
CA TYR A 364 -1.02 2.39 9.54
C TYR A 364 -0.87 0.94 9.06
N ASN A 365 0.31 0.54 8.56
CA ASN A 365 0.57 -0.80 8.01
C ASN A 365 -0.33 -1.18 6.82
N ILE A 366 -0.81 -0.19 6.09
CA ILE A 366 -1.63 -0.38 4.89
C ILE A 366 -0.76 -0.09 3.67
N THR A 367 -0.54 -1.08 2.81
CA THR A 367 0.18 -0.90 1.54
C THR A 367 -0.81 -0.80 0.40
N VAL A 368 -0.74 0.28 -0.39
CA VAL A 368 -1.63 0.55 -1.53
C VAL A 368 -0.81 0.59 -2.80
N LYS A 369 -1.16 -0.19 -3.81
CA LYS A 369 -0.41 -0.29 -5.09
C LYS A 369 -0.62 0.88 -6.05
N GLY A 370 -1.60 1.75 -5.81
CA GLY A 370 -1.82 2.92 -6.67
C GLY A 370 -3.03 3.78 -6.32
N GLY A 371 -3.01 5.02 -6.80
CA GLY A 371 -4.05 6.02 -6.52
C GLY A 371 -5.45 5.60 -6.96
N LYS A 372 -5.56 4.81 -8.04
CA LYS A 372 -6.86 4.32 -8.52
C LYS A 372 -7.59 3.47 -7.49
N TYR A 373 -6.88 2.76 -6.61
CA TYR A 373 -7.47 1.91 -5.59
C TYR A 373 -7.99 2.73 -4.40
N LEU A 374 -7.33 3.85 -4.07
CA LEU A 374 -7.86 4.82 -3.09
C LEU A 374 -9.13 5.49 -3.61
N GLU A 375 -9.18 5.83 -4.90
CA GLU A 375 -10.40 6.36 -5.53
C GLU A 375 -11.52 5.32 -5.49
N ALA A 376 -11.27 4.09 -5.95
CA ALA A 376 -12.24 3.01 -5.95
C ALA A 376 -12.73 2.69 -4.52
N MET A 377 -11.83 2.69 -3.51
CA MET A 377 -12.20 2.52 -2.10
C MET A 377 -13.08 3.67 -1.60
N ALA A 378 -12.83 4.91 -2.03
CA ALA A 378 -13.70 6.05 -1.68
C ALA A 378 -15.10 5.93 -2.28
N GLU A 379 -15.20 5.45 -3.54
CA GLU A 379 -16.45 5.24 -4.26
C GLU A 379 -17.17 3.93 -3.90
N ALA A 380 -16.51 3.03 -3.19
CA ALA A 380 -17.05 1.71 -2.83
C ALA A 380 -18.34 1.84 -2.04
N ASP A 381 -19.36 1.11 -2.49
CA ASP A 381 -20.69 0.97 -1.87
C ASP A 381 -20.95 -0.42 -1.30
N THR A 382 -20.21 -1.43 -1.78
CA THR A 382 -20.36 -2.83 -1.39
C THR A 382 -19.02 -3.39 -0.92
N ILE A 383 -19.01 -4.04 0.25
CA ILE A 383 -17.85 -4.79 0.77
C ILE A 383 -18.23 -6.25 0.93
N VAL A 384 -17.37 -7.14 0.43
CA VAL A 384 -17.47 -8.58 0.58
C VAL A 384 -16.33 -9.05 1.48
N PHE A 385 -16.66 -9.68 2.58
CA PHE A 385 -15.69 -10.31 3.49
C PHE A 385 -15.66 -11.81 3.26
N ASP A 386 -14.48 -12.38 3.13
CA ASP A 386 -14.30 -13.78 3.48
C ASP A 386 -14.42 -13.96 5.00
N LYS A 387 -14.85 -15.13 5.46
CA LYS A 387 -14.93 -15.42 6.90
C LYS A 387 -13.54 -15.74 7.46
N THR A 388 -12.94 -16.80 6.93
CA THR A 388 -11.75 -17.47 7.51
C THR A 388 -10.49 -16.63 7.32
N GLY A 389 -9.75 -16.35 8.42
CA GLY A 389 -8.55 -15.51 8.34
C GLY A 389 -8.82 -14.02 8.14
N THR A 390 -10.05 -13.63 7.90
CA THR A 390 -10.49 -12.25 7.70
C THR A 390 -11.31 -11.75 8.88
N LEU A 391 -12.56 -12.23 9.02
CA LEU A 391 -13.40 -11.93 10.19
C LEU A 391 -12.99 -12.76 11.40
N THR A 392 -12.27 -13.86 11.20
CA THR A 392 -11.71 -14.74 12.23
C THR A 392 -10.19 -14.59 12.31
N LYS A 393 -9.59 -15.16 13.39
CA LYS A 393 -8.14 -15.10 13.62
C LYS A 393 -7.34 -16.17 12.85
N ALA A 394 -8.00 -17.04 12.06
CA ALA A 394 -7.40 -18.22 11.42
C ALA A 394 -6.62 -19.11 12.40
N GLN A 395 -7.11 -19.23 13.62
CA GLN A 395 -6.56 -20.09 14.67
C GLN A 395 -7.63 -21.07 15.14
N PRO A 396 -8.11 -21.96 14.25
CA PRO A 396 -9.14 -22.92 14.63
C PRO A 396 -8.62 -23.83 15.73
N THR A 397 -9.52 -24.16 16.66
CA THR A 397 -9.25 -25.07 17.77
C THR A 397 -10.38 -26.07 17.89
N VAL A 398 -10.04 -27.35 18.17
CA VAL A 398 -11.05 -28.37 18.47
C VAL A 398 -11.61 -28.09 19.86
N VAL A 399 -12.91 -27.86 19.91
CA VAL A 399 -13.66 -27.59 21.17
C VAL A 399 -14.25 -28.87 21.73
N ASP A 400 -14.84 -29.70 20.85
CA ASP A 400 -15.48 -30.96 21.25
C ASP A 400 -15.38 -32.02 20.15
N VAL A 401 -15.50 -33.27 20.53
CA VAL A 401 -15.58 -34.43 19.63
C VAL A 401 -16.80 -35.26 20.02
N VAL A 402 -17.85 -35.14 19.25
CA VAL A 402 -19.12 -35.81 19.50
C VAL A 402 -19.11 -37.17 18.83
N SER A 403 -19.18 -38.26 19.66
CA SER A 403 -19.21 -39.63 19.17
C SER A 403 -20.63 -40.05 18.82
N PHE A 404 -20.78 -40.81 17.71
CA PHE A 404 -22.04 -41.36 17.22
C PHE A 404 -22.11 -42.88 17.23
N ASN A 405 -21.00 -43.59 17.38
CA ASN A 405 -20.95 -45.04 17.28
C ASN A 405 -20.21 -45.72 18.45
N GLY A 406 -20.27 -45.13 19.67
CA GLY A 406 -19.80 -45.75 20.91
C GLY A 406 -18.28 -45.76 21.17
N LYS A 407 -17.46 -45.30 20.22
CA LYS A 407 -16.02 -45.08 20.45
C LYS A 407 -15.80 -43.86 21.31
N THR A 408 -14.66 -43.84 22.01
CA THR A 408 -14.31 -42.68 22.84
C THR A 408 -13.92 -41.46 22.02
N PRO A 409 -14.20 -40.23 22.49
CA PRO A 409 -13.79 -38.99 21.80
C PRO A 409 -12.29 -38.95 21.50
N ASP A 410 -11.45 -39.45 22.40
CA ASP A 410 -9.99 -39.46 22.23
C ASP A 410 -9.53 -40.46 21.15
N GLU A 411 -10.20 -41.61 21.02
CA GLU A 411 -9.94 -42.57 19.92
C GLU A 411 -10.33 -41.98 18.57
N LEU A 412 -11.48 -41.31 18.49
CA LEU A 412 -11.97 -40.67 17.27
C LEU A 412 -11.10 -39.48 16.86
N LEU A 413 -10.67 -38.69 17.84
CA LEU A 413 -9.73 -37.58 17.59
C LEU A 413 -8.37 -38.09 17.09
N ARG A 414 -7.89 -39.22 17.62
CA ARG A 414 -6.65 -39.85 17.16
C ARG A 414 -6.76 -40.33 15.72
N ILE A 415 -7.89 -40.94 15.35
CA ILE A 415 -8.15 -41.37 13.97
C ILE A 415 -8.20 -40.15 13.04
N ALA A 416 -8.94 -39.11 13.41
CA ALA A 416 -9.04 -37.90 12.64
C ALA A 416 -7.69 -37.22 12.45
N ALA A 417 -6.87 -37.14 13.52
CA ALA A 417 -5.54 -36.54 13.44
C ALA A 417 -4.61 -37.33 12.50
N CYS A 418 -4.69 -38.67 12.51
CA CYS A 418 -3.94 -39.50 11.61
C CYS A 418 -4.29 -39.26 10.15
N LEU A 419 -5.57 -39.01 9.84
CA LEU A 419 -6.04 -38.71 8.47
C LEU A 419 -5.62 -37.31 8.01
N GLU A 420 -5.64 -36.33 8.91
CA GLU A 420 -5.41 -34.93 8.62
C GLU A 420 -3.91 -34.51 8.69
N GLU A 421 -3.01 -35.36 9.22
CA GLU A 421 -1.60 -35.02 9.49
C GLU A 421 -0.83 -34.58 8.25
N HIS A 422 -1.18 -35.14 7.09
CA HIS A 422 -0.48 -34.86 5.83
C HIS A 422 -1.04 -33.65 5.04
N PHE A 423 -2.05 -32.98 5.58
CA PHE A 423 -2.72 -31.89 4.89
C PHE A 423 -2.52 -30.53 5.56
N PRO A 424 -1.90 -29.57 4.87
CA PRO A 424 -1.47 -28.31 5.48
C PRO A 424 -2.58 -27.23 5.50
N HIS A 425 -3.84 -27.59 5.83
CA HIS A 425 -4.87 -26.56 6.02
C HIS A 425 -5.18 -26.32 7.51
N SER A 426 -5.76 -25.16 7.82
CA SER A 426 -5.93 -24.69 9.20
C SER A 426 -6.76 -25.62 10.08
N MET A 427 -7.82 -26.22 9.55
CA MET A 427 -8.67 -27.16 10.29
C MET A 427 -7.95 -28.48 10.57
N ALA A 428 -7.20 -29.01 9.60
CA ALA A 428 -6.38 -30.20 9.78
C ALA A 428 -5.35 -29.98 10.90
N LYS A 429 -4.67 -28.84 10.86
CA LYS A 429 -3.71 -28.46 11.92
C LYS A 429 -4.37 -28.39 13.29
N ALA A 430 -5.60 -27.86 13.38
CA ALA A 430 -6.35 -27.80 14.64
C ALA A 430 -6.61 -29.19 15.22
N VAL A 431 -6.99 -30.16 14.39
CA VAL A 431 -7.24 -31.54 14.78
C VAL A 431 -5.95 -32.24 15.25
N VAL A 432 -4.86 -32.08 14.49
CA VAL A 432 -3.55 -32.64 14.84
C VAL A 432 -3.01 -32.02 16.14
N ASP A 433 -3.09 -30.70 16.29
CA ASP A 433 -2.64 -30.02 17.49
C ASP A 433 -3.48 -30.38 18.73
N ALA A 434 -4.79 -30.61 18.57
CA ALA A 434 -5.64 -31.09 19.65
C ALA A 434 -5.26 -32.52 20.12
N ALA A 435 -4.99 -33.41 19.16
CA ALA A 435 -4.50 -34.76 19.48
C ALA A 435 -3.14 -34.72 20.16
N ARG A 436 -2.23 -33.87 19.68
CA ARG A 436 -0.89 -33.69 20.28
C ARG A 436 -0.96 -33.13 21.69
N LYS A 437 -1.82 -32.15 21.97
CA LYS A 437 -2.05 -31.60 23.34
C LYS A 437 -2.53 -32.65 24.32
N LYS A 438 -3.30 -33.64 23.84
CA LYS A 438 -3.77 -34.77 24.65
C LYS A 438 -2.78 -35.94 24.69
N ASN A 439 -1.59 -35.79 24.09
CA ASN A 439 -0.57 -36.85 23.95
C ASN A 439 -1.12 -38.14 23.30
N LEU A 440 -2.03 -38.01 22.34
CA LEU A 440 -2.56 -39.12 21.57
C LEU A 440 -1.58 -39.48 20.45
N VAL A 441 -0.67 -40.42 20.77
CA VAL A 441 0.28 -40.94 19.78
C VAL A 441 -0.44 -41.89 18.83
N HIS A 442 -0.21 -41.76 17.52
CA HIS A 442 -0.69 -42.70 16.55
C HIS A 442 0.46 -43.20 15.67
N GLU A 443 0.37 -44.46 15.27
CA GLU A 443 1.14 -45.02 14.17
C GLU A 443 0.33 -44.80 12.90
N GLU A 444 0.98 -44.67 11.74
CA GLU A 444 0.28 -44.57 10.45
C GLU A 444 -0.67 -45.75 10.27
N MET A 445 -1.98 -45.48 10.31
CA MET A 445 -3.02 -46.52 10.27
C MET A 445 -3.72 -46.55 8.89
N HIS A 446 -3.36 -45.68 7.97
CA HIS A 446 -4.01 -45.53 6.66
C HIS A 446 -3.11 -46.00 5.51
N SER A 447 -3.76 -46.43 4.44
CA SER A 447 -3.15 -46.68 3.13
C SER A 447 -2.99 -45.35 2.36
N LYS A 448 -2.72 -45.42 1.08
CA LYS A 448 -2.60 -44.23 0.22
C LYS A 448 -3.83 -43.32 0.34
N VAL A 449 -3.63 -42.11 0.84
CA VAL A 449 -4.68 -41.10 1.04
C VAL A 449 -5.04 -40.45 -0.30
N GLN A 450 -6.33 -40.33 -0.55
CA GLN A 450 -6.85 -39.61 -1.70
C GLN A 450 -7.49 -38.30 -1.24
N TYR A 451 -6.85 -37.20 -1.56
CA TYR A 451 -7.35 -35.85 -1.27
C TYR A 451 -8.28 -35.36 -2.36
N ILE A 452 -9.46 -34.91 -1.98
CA ILE A 452 -10.43 -34.27 -2.88
C ILE A 452 -10.48 -32.80 -2.55
N VAL A 453 -9.93 -31.98 -3.45
CA VAL A 453 -9.76 -30.53 -3.25
C VAL A 453 -11.06 -29.86 -2.81
N ALA A 454 -11.01 -29.07 -1.74
CA ALA A 454 -12.10 -28.33 -1.11
C ALA A 454 -13.23 -29.17 -0.48
N HIS A 455 -13.16 -30.50 -0.51
CA HIS A 455 -14.23 -31.39 -0.02
C HIS A 455 -13.83 -32.21 1.19
N GLY A 456 -12.72 -32.96 1.11
CA GLY A 456 -12.27 -33.80 2.22
C GLY A 456 -11.28 -34.89 1.79
N ILE A 457 -11.13 -35.88 2.66
CA ILE A 457 -10.18 -36.98 2.53
C ILE A 457 -10.92 -38.30 2.47
N SER A 458 -10.57 -39.15 1.52
CA SER A 458 -11.03 -40.55 1.44
C SER A 458 -9.81 -41.47 1.47
N THR A 459 -9.83 -42.49 2.35
CA THR A 459 -8.76 -43.48 2.49
C THR A 459 -9.28 -44.77 3.07
N THR A 460 -8.39 -45.72 3.32
CA THR A 460 -8.71 -47.00 3.98
C THR A 460 -7.92 -47.13 5.25
N ILE A 461 -8.61 -47.41 6.37
CA ILE A 461 -8.04 -47.68 7.68
C ILE A 461 -8.38 -49.14 8.09
N ASN A 462 -7.38 -49.98 8.34
CA ASN A 462 -7.60 -51.40 8.68
C ASN A 462 -8.58 -52.10 7.72
N ASP A 463 -8.38 -51.92 6.39
CA ASP A 463 -9.20 -52.41 5.29
C ASP A 463 -10.64 -51.87 5.24
N LYS A 464 -10.98 -50.83 6.00
CA LYS A 464 -12.27 -50.17 6.05
C LYS A 464 -12.18 -48.78 5.40
N LYS A 465 -13.11 -48.46 4.51
CA LYS A 465 -13.17 -47.12 3.90
C LYS A 465 -13.46 -46.07 5.01
N ALA A 466 -12.61 -45.08 5.11
CA ALA A 466 -12.76 -43.94 6.01
C ALA A 466 -12.78 -42.65 5.22
N VAL A 467 -13.69 -41.75 5.56
CA VAL A 467 -13.81 -40.43 4.97
C VAL A 467 -13.90 -39.38 6.07
N ILE A 468 -13.23 -38.25 5.85
CA ILE A 468 -13.29 -37.10 6.75
C ILE A 468 -13.40 -35.82 5.90
N GLY A 469 -14.32 -34.93 6.23
CA GLY A 469 -14.52 -33.71 5.45
C GLY A 469 -15.76 -32.91 5.83
N SER A 470 -16.20 -32.07 4.89
CA SER A 470 -17.38 -31.23 5.03
C SER A 470 -18.69 -32.04 5.02
N TYR A 471 -19.80 -31.39 5.40
CA TYR A 471 -21.14 -31.98 5.33
C TYR A 471 -21.46 -32.50 3.92
N HIS A 472 -21.25 -31.65 2.92
CA HIS A 472 -21.49 -31.97 1.51
C HIS A 472 -20.70 -33.22 1.09
N PHE A 473 -19.41 -33.27 1.40
CA PHE A 473 -18.56 -34.39 1.04
C PHE A 473 -19.02 -35.71 1.68
N VAL A 474 -19.28 -35.71 2.99
CA VAL A 474 -19.59 -36.93 3.73
C VAL A 474 -21.01 -37.44 3.42
N PHE A 475 -22.01 -36.53 3.36
CA PHE A 475 -23.41 -36.96 3.22
C PHE A 475 -23.96 -36.87 1.80
N GLU A 476 -23.48 -35.97 0.95
CA GLU A 476 -24.02 -35.81 -0.42
C GLU A 476 -23.16 -36.55 -1.45
N ASP A 477 -21.82 -36.43 -1.38
CA ASP A 477 -20.92 -37.10 -2.32
C ASP A 477 -20.72 -38.58 -1.94
N GLU A 478 -20.29 -38.85 -0.70
CA GLU A 478 -19.97 -40.19 -0.20
C GLU A 478 -21.20 -40.96 0.35
N LYS A 479 -22.36 -40.26 0.47
CA LYS A 479 -23.65 -40.81 0.89
C LYS A 479 -23.62 -41.60 2.22
N CYS A 480 -22.81 -41.14 3.15
CA CYS A 480 -22.77 -41.70 4.50
C CYS A 480 -24.07 -41.46 5.24
N ILE A 481 -24.41 -42.32 6.20
CA ILE A 481 -25.64 -42.26 6.97
C ILE A 481 -25.35 -41.99 8.45
N ILE A 482 -26.31 -41.34 9.12
CA ILE A 482 -26.30 -41.16 10.57
C ILE A 482 -26.79 -42.50 11.19
N PRO A 483 -26.13 -43.00 12.26
CA PRO A 483 -26.59 -44.21 12.96
C PRO A 483 -28.02 -44.07 13.48
N GLU A 484 -28.81 -45.14 13.40
CA GLU A 484 -30.21 -45.16 13.88
C GLU A 484 -30.32 -44.72 15.33
N GLY A 485 -31.23 -43.80 15.62
CA GLY A 485 -31.47 -43.24 16.96
C GLY A 485 -30.50 -42.14 17.40
N MET A 486 -29.58 -41.69 16.50
CA MET A 486 -28.66 -40.59 16.79
C MET A 486 -29.03 -39.28 16.04
N GLU A 487 -30.15 -39.26 15.33
CA GLU A 487 -30.62 -38.10 14.55
C GLU A 487 -30.84 -36.88 15.44
N GLN A 488 -31.47 -37.06 16.62
CA GLN A 488 -31.69 -35.96 17.57
C GLN A 488 -30.37 -35.36 18.07
N ARG A 489 -29.39 -36.23 18.37
CA ARG A 489 -28.04 -35.79 18.81
C ARG A 489 -27.30 -35.03 17.72
N PHE A 490 -27.53 -35.40 16.45
CA PHE A 490 -26.98 -34.70 15.31
C PHE A 490 -27.61 -33.31 15.14
N GLU A 491 -28.92 -33.19 15.34
CA GLU A 491 -29.63 -31.89 15.27
C GLU A 491 -29.26 -30.94 16.43
N GLU A 492 -28.88 -31.50 17.58
CA GLU A 492 -28.48 -30.77 18.79
C GLU A 492 -27.01 -30.28 18.73
N LEU A 493 -26.26 -30.56 17.66
CA LEU A 493 -24.88 -30.06 17.52
C LEU A 493 -24.86 -28.52 17.56
N PRO A 494 -23.90 -27.92 18.28
CA PRO A 494 -23.77 -26.46 18.39
C PRO A 494 -23.61 -25.79 17.04
N SER A 495 -24.45 -24.80 16.74
CA SER A 495 -24.47 -24.14 15.43
C SER A 495 -23.37 -23.10 15.26
N GLU A 496 -22.73 -22.69 16.34
CA GLU A 496 -21.63 -21.72 16.34
C GLU A 496 -20.30 -22.29 15.87
N TYR A 497 -20.14 -23.61 15.88
CA TYR A 497 -18.88 -24.27 15.48
C TYR A 497 -18.92 -24.76 14.03
N SER A 498 -17.77 -24.76 13.39
CA SER A 498 -17.55 -25.50 12.15
C SER A 498 -17.44 -26.99 12.46
N HIS A 499 -18.07 -27.82 11.65
CA HIS A 499 -18.12 -29.26 11.85
C HIS A 499 -17.28 -30.00 10.80
N LEU A 500 -16.40 -30.89 11.28
CA LEU A 500 -15.66 -31.82 10.46
C LEU A 500 -16.21 -33.23 10.74
N TYR A 501 -16.71 -33.89 9.71
CA TYR A 501 -17.42 -35.17 9.83
C TYR A 501 -16.49 -36.33 9.51
N LEU A 502 -16.40 -37.29 10.41
CA LEU A 502 -15.65 -38.54 10.25
C LEU A 502 -16.62 -39.70 10.10
N ALA A 503 -16.57 -40.40 8.98
CA ALA A 503 -17.38 -41.61 8.74
C ALA A 503 -16.48 -42.80 8.36
N ILE A 504 -16.85 -44.00 8.79
CA ILE A 504 -16.18 -45.24 8.48
C ILE A 504 -17.21 -46.24 7.93
N GLU A 505 -16.89 -46.91 6.81
CA GLU A 505 -17.80 -47.86 6.13
C GLU A 505 -19.18 -47.22 5.81
N GLY A 506 -19.19 -45.93 5.51
CA GLY A 506 -20.43 -45.19 5.15
C GLY A 506 -21.31 -44.81 6.33
N VAL A 507 -20.86 -44.96 7.57
CA VAL A 507 -21.59 -44.59 8.80
C VAL A 507 -20.84 -43.51 9.56
N LEU A 508 -21.55 -42.48 10.01
CA LEU A 508 -21.00 -41.40 10.80
C LEU A 508 -20.47 -41.94 12.15
N GLU A 509 -19.20 -41.74 12.42
CA GLU A 509 -18.55 -42.13 13.67
C GLU A 509 -18.40 -40.96 14.63
N ALA A 510 -18.01 -39.79 14.12
CA ALA A 510 -17.79 -38.59 14.91
C ALA A 510 -18.08 -37.30 14.15
N VAL A 511 -18.42 -36.28 14.93
CA VAL A 511 -18.38 -34.90 14.48
C VAL A 511 -17.38 -34.14 15.36
N ILE A 512 -16.38 -33.58 14.75
CA ILE A 512 -15.36 -32.76 15.43
C ILE A 512 -15.80 -31.31 15.32
N CYS A 513 -16.11 -30.71 16.48
CA CYS A 513 -16.55 -29.32 16.56
C CYS A 513 -15.28 -28.44 16.64
N ILE A 514 -15.14 -27.57 15.67
CA ILE A 514 -13.98 -26.66 15.54
C ILE A 514 -14.47 -25.22 15.66
N GLU A 515 -13.89 -24.50 16.60
CA GLU A 515 -14.11 -23.08 16.77
C GLU A 515 -12.98 -22.32 16.05
N ASP A 516 -13.35 -21.44 15.15
CA ASP A 516 -12.45 -20.41 14.61
C ASP A 516 -12.92 -19.05 15.16
N PRO A 517 -12.28 -18.54 16.24
CA PRO A 517 -12.80 -17.41 16.99
C PRO A 517 -12.88 -16.15 16.13
N LEU A 518 -14.05 -15.51 16.15
CA LEU A 518 -14.24 -14.20 15.56
C LEU A 518 -13.28 -13.19 16.18
N ARG A 519 -12.83 -12.24 15.39
CA ARG A 519 -12.09 -11.08 15.90
C ARG A 519 -13.04 -10.23 16.75
N GLU A 520 -12.56 -9.79 17.90
CA GLU A 520 -13.38 -8.98 18.84
C GLU A 520 -13.90 -7.70 18.21
N GLU A 521 -13.14 -7.13 17.29
CA GLU A 521 -13.45 -5.90 16.57
C GLU A 521 -14.37 -6.08 15.35
N ALA A 522 -14.64 -7.30 14.87
CA ALA A 522 -15.31 -7.55 13.61
C ALA A 522 -16.68 -6.83 13.47
N ALA A 523 -17.55 -6.95 14.47
CA ALA A 523 -18.85 -6.29 14.45
C ALA A 523 -18.73 -4.75 14.49
N ALA A 524 -17.80 -4.22 15.28
CA ALA A 524 -17.57 -2.77 15.36
C ALA A 524 -17.00 -2.20 14.05
N VAL A 525 -16.12 -2.95 13.37
CA VAL A 525 -15.57 -2.59 12.06
C VAL A 525 -16.66 -2.57 11.00
N VAL A 526 -17.51 -3.60 10.92
CA VAL A 526 -18.65 -3.64 9.98
C VAL A 526 -19.56 -2.42 10.18
N ASN A 527 -19.91 -2.10 11.42
CA ASN A 527 -20.71 -0.92 11.71
C ASN A 527 -20.02 0.39 11.32
N SER A 528 -18.71 0.51 11.59
CA SER A 528 -17.92 1.69 11.24
C SER A 528 -17.83 1.89 9.72
N LEU A 529 -17.69 0.81 8.94
CA LEU A 529 -17.71 0.86 7.49
C LEU A 529 -19.06 1.31 6.94
N LYS A 530 -20.17 0.84 7.51
CA LYS A 530 -21.52 1.33 7.17
C LYS A 530 -21.64 2.84 7.46
N CYS A 531 -21.16 3.30 8.60
CA CYS A 531 -21.12 4.73 8.93
C CYS A 531 -20.22 5.54 7.98
N ALA A 532 -19.16 4.93 7.42
CA ALA A 532 -18.26 5.56 6.47
C ALA A 532 -18.79 5.60 5.03
N GLY A 533 -20.01 5.09 4.76
CA GLY A 533 -20.69 5.19 3.48
C GLY A 533 -20.82 3.88 2.69
N ILE A 534 -20.49 2.74 3.30
CA ILE A 534 -20.75 1.42 2.70
C ILE A 534 -22.23 1.08 2.90
N SER A 535 -22.93 0.84 1.81
CA SER A 535 -24.37 0.56 1.81
C SER A 535 -24.71 -0.92 1.95
N LYS A 536 -23.76 -1.81 1.61
CA LYS A 536 -23.97 -3.25 1.63
C LYS A 536 -22.70 -3.98 2.09
N VAL A 537 -22.84 -4.77 3.14
CA VAL A 537 -21.77 -5.65 3.65
C VAL A 537 -22.21 -7.10 3.51
N VAL A 538 -21.39 -7.90 2.83
CA VAL A 538 -21.64 -9.30 2.52
C VAL A 538 -20.58 -10.17 3.16
N MET A 539 -20.94 -11.31 3.72
CA MET A 539 -20.01 -12.34 4.17
C MET A 539 -20.11 -13.56 3.25
N MET A 540 -18.99 -14.14 2.88
CA MET A 540 -18.91 -15.40 2.14
C MET A 540 -18.09 -16.42 2.92
N THR A 541 -18.55 -17.67 2.96
CA THR A 541 -17.87 -18.74 3.69
C THR A 541 -18.14 -20.09 3.04
N GLY A 542 -17.19 -21.01 3.16
CA GLY A 542 -17.37 -22.44 2.85
C GLY A 542 -18.10 -23.23 3.94
N ASP A 543 -18.45 -22.60 5.07
CA ASP A 543 -19.18 -23.28 6.16
C ASP A 543 -20.62 -23.57 5.79
N SER A 544 -21.24 -24.47 6.56
CA SER A 544 -22.67 -24.79 6.45
C SER A 544 -23.56 -23.56 6.69
N GLU A 545 -24.77 -23.61 6.10
CA GLU A 545 -25.79 -22.57 6.25
C GLU A 545 -26.04 -22.18 7.73
N ARG A 546 -26.06 -23.18 8.61
CA ARG A 546 -26.33 -23.01 10.05
C ARG A 546 -25.25 -22.17 10.73
N THR A 547 -23.96 -22.47 10.48
CA THR A 547 -22.82 -21.75 11.02
C THR A 547 -22.72 -20.34 10.40
N ALA A 548 -22.89 -20.24 9.08
CA ALA A 548 -22.84 -18.95 8.38
C ALA A 548 -23.89 -17.97 8.88
N SER A 549 -25.14 -18.43 9.10
CA SER A 549 -26.23 -17.62 9.63
C SER A 549 -25.94 -17.10 11.03
N ALA A 550 -25.41 -17.95 11.92
CA ALA A 550 -25.06 -17.57 13.30
C ALA A 550 -24.00 -16.48 13.33
N ILE A 551 -22.92 -16.64 12.54
CA ILE A 551 -21.82 -15.69 12.44
C ILE A 551 -22.28 -14.38 11.80
N ALA A 552 -23.02 -14.44 10.69
CA ALA A 552 -23.53 -13.26 10.00
C ALA A 552 -24.37 -12.37 10.94
N LYS A 553 -25.20 -12.97 11.75
CA LYS A 553 -26.00 -12.28 12.76
C LYS A 553 -25.14 -11.65 13.85
N SER A 554 -24.10 -12.33 14.32
CA SER A 554 -23.17 -11.84 15.33
C SER A 554 -22.36 -10.63 14.84
N VAL A 555 -21.86 -10.69 13.59
CA VAL A 555 -21.06 -9.63 12.99
C VAL A 555 -21.92 -8.46 12.48
N GLY A 556 -23.19 -8.71 12.14
CA GLY A 556 -24.13 -7.69 11.66
C GLY A 556 -23.96 -7.34 10.19
N VAL A 557 -23.60 -8.31 9.35
CA VAL A 557 -23.57 -8.16 7.89
C VAL A 557 -24.99 -8.12 7.31
N ASP A 558 -25.14 -7.54 6.11
CA ASP A 558 -26.46 -7.37 5.47
C ASP A 558 -26.89 -8.64 4.72
N GLN A 559 -25.92 -9.37 4.18
CA GLN A 559 -26.12 -10.64 3.46
C GLN A 559 -24.99 -11.60 3.76
N TYR A 560 -25.26 -12.89 3.67
CA TYR A 560 -24.24 -13.92 3.72
C TYR A 560 -24.52 -15.01 2.70
N TYR A 561 -23.47 -15.74 2.33
CA TYR A 561 -23.52 -16.91 1.47
C TYR A 561 -22.70 -18.03 2.12
N SER A 562 -23.31 -19.18 2.29
CA SER A 562 -22.73 -20.41 2.84
C SER A 562 -22.29 -21.36 1.72
N GLU A 563 -21.43 -22.31 2.04
CA GLU A 563 -20.99 -23.38 1.12
C GLU A 563 -20.44 -22.87 -0.22
N VAL A 564 -19.78 -21.69 -0.20
CA VAL A 564 -19.31 -20.97 -1.38
C VAL A 564 -17.93 -21.47 -1.76
N LEU A 565 -17.77 -21.87 -3.03
CA LEU A 565 -16.48 -22.21 -3.63
C LEU A 565 -15.71 -20.93 -4.04
N PRO A 566 -14.38 -20.98 -4.15
CA PRO A 566 -13.59 -19.82 -4.57
C PRO A 566 -14.06 -19.18 -5.91
N GLU A 567 -14.48 -19.97 -6.87
CA GLU A 567 -14.99 -19.53 -8.17
C GLU A 567 -16.33 -18.77 -8.06
N ASP A 568 -17.18 -19.18 -7.13
CA ASP A 568 -18.49 -18.55 -6.90
C ASP A 568 -18.32 -17.14 -6.31
N LYS A 569 -17.30 -16.94 -5.49
CA LYS A 569 -16.96 -15.61 -4.95
C LYS A 569 -16.65 -14.61 -6.06
N ALA A 570 -15.83 -15.01 -7.03
CA ALA A 570 -15.50 -14.18 -8.19
C ALA A 570 -16.74 -13.88 -9.05
N SER A 571 -17.56 -14.91 -9.31
CA SER A 571 -18.80 -14.79 -10.08
C SER A 571 -19.81 -13.82 -9.42
N PHE A 572 -19.93 -13.85 -8.09
CA PHE A 572 -20.75 -12.90 -7.34
C PHE A 572 -20.25 -11.46 -7.51
N ILE A 573 -18.95 -11.24 -7.36
CA ILE A 573 -18.35 -9.92 -7.50
C ILE A 573 -18.59 -9.36 -8.90
N GLU A 574 -18.40 -10.16 -9.95
CA GLU A 574 -18.70 -9.74 -11.31
C GLU A 574 -20.18 -9.39 -11.53
N LYS A 575 -21.09 -10.14 -10.91
CA LYS A 575 -22.53 -9.84 -10.96
C LYS A 575 -22.87 -8.51 -10.30
N GLU A 576 -22.31 -8.22 -9.13
CA GLU A 576 -22.50 -6.94 -8.44
C GLU A 576 -21.92 -5.77 -9.26
N LYS A 577 -20.74 -5.95 -9.86
CA LYS A 577 -20.13 -4.95 -10.78
C LYS A 577 -20.97 -4.72 -12.02
N LYS A 578 -21.52 -5.76 -12.64
CA LYS A 578 -22.47 -5.64 -13.77
C LYS A 578 -23.76 -4.90 -13.39
N ALA A 579 -24.16 -4.97 -12.12
CA ALA A 579 -25.26 -4.16 -11.57
C ALA A 579 -24.88 -2.69 -11.28
N GLY A 580 -23.66 -2.26 -11.61
CA GLY A 580 -23.17 -0.89 -11.46
C GLY A 580 -22.62 -0.55 -10.07
N ARG A 581 -22.38 -1.54 -9.22
CA ARG A 581 -21.82 -1.36 -7.88
C ARG A 581 -20.30 -1.33 -7.89
N LYS A 582 -19.73 -0.61 -6.94
CA LYS A 582 -18.30 -0.61 -6.67
C LYS A 582 -17.99 -1.55 -5.51
N VAL A 583 -17.31 -2.65 -5.83
CA VAL A 583 -17.11 -3.78 -4.93
C VAL A 583 -15.69 -3.84 -4.41
N VAL A 584 -15.56 -3.92 -3.08
CA VAL A 584 -14.30 -4.25 -2.39
C VAL A 584 -14.41 -5.70 -1.91
N MET A 585 -13.41 -6.52 -2.21
CA MET A 585 -13.24 -7.87 -1.66
C MET A 585 -12.14 -7.88 -0.61
N ILE A 586 -12.41 -8.49 0.54
CA ILE A 586 -11.45 -8.62 1.64
C ILE A 586 -11.30 -10.10 1.98
N GLY A 587 -10.08 -10.61 1.91
CA GLY A 587 -9.76 -12.03 2.13
C GLY A 587 -8.34 -12.24 2.65
N ASP A 588 -7.96 -13.50 2.87
CA ASP A 588 -6.62 -13.91 3.30
C ASP A 588 -5.60 -13.96 2.14
N GLY A 589 -6.08 -13.93 0.92
CA GLY A 589 -5.31 -13.82 -0.32
C GLY A 589 -4.90 -15.15 -0.96
N ILE A 590 -4.89 -16.27 -0.26
CA ILE A 590 -4.48 -17.56 -0.83
C ILE A 590 -5.65 -18.19 -1.60
N ASN A 591 -6.77 -18.39 -0.92
CA ASN A 591 -7.96 -19.02 -1.51
C ASN A 591 -8.85 -18.03 -2.27
N ASP A 592 -8.70 -16.74 -2.00
CA ASP A 592 -9.57 -15.68 -2.52
C ASP A 592 -8.98 -14.94 -3.74
N SER A 593 -7.84 -15.40 -4.26
CA SER A 593 -7.13 -14.75 -5.38
C SER A 593 -8.03 -14.40 -6.58
N PRO A 594 -8.92 -15.29 -7.07
CA PRO A 594 -9.81 -14.96 -8.17
C PRO A 594 -10.81 -13.84 -7.79
N ALA A 595 -11.33 -13.87 -6.56
CA ALA A 595 -12.28 -12.89 -6.06
C ALA A 595 -11.63 -11.52 -5.82
N LEU A 596 -10.42 -11.50 -5.25
CA LEU A 596 -9.63 -10.29 -5.05
C LEU A 596 -9.33 -9.60 -6.39
N SER A 597 -8.95 -10.38 -7.41
CA SER A 597 -8.66 -9.84 -8.75
C SER A 597 -9.92 -9.37 -9.50
N ALA A 598 -11.08 -9.96 -9.24
CA ALA A 598 -12.35 -9.58 -9.87
C ALA A 598 -12.92 -8.27 -9.29
N ALA A 599 -12.58 -7.91 -8.06
CA ALA A 599 -13.09 -6.73 -7.37
C ALA A 599 -12.60 -5.40 -7.99
N ASP A 600 -13.23 -4.27 -7.63
CA ASP A 600 -12.68 -2.95 -7.94
C ASP A 600 -11.48 -2.62 -7.03
N VAL A 601 -11.48 -3.18 -5.82
CA VAL A 601 -10.34 -3.19 -4.89
C VAL A 601 -10.29 -4.54 -4.19
N GLY A 602 -9.21 -5.28 -4.40
CA GLY A 602 -8.89 -6.49 -3.64
C GLY A 602 -8.01 -6.14 -2.44
N ILE A 603 -8.46 -6.45 -1.23
CA ILE A 603 -7.73 -6.20 0.02
C ILE A 603 -7.34 -7.54 0.63
N ALA A 604 -6.04 -7.78 0.78
CA ALA A 604 -5.55 -8.94 1.51
C ALA A 604 -5.20 -8.57 2.95
N ILE A 605 -5.66 -9.38 3.90
CA ILE A 605 -5.24 -9.33 5.31
C ILE A 605 -4.12 -10.35 5.46
N SER A 606 -2.91 -9.92 5.77
CA SER A 606 -1.75 -10.79 5.73
C SER A 606 -0.79 -10.57 6.88
N ASP A 607 -0.55 -11.65 7.64
CA ASP A 607 0.55 -11.77 8.63
C ASP A 607 1.89 -12.20 7.99
N GLY A 608 2.02 -12.15 6.66
CA GLY A 608 3.27 -12.53 6.02
C GLY A 608 3.16 -13.36 4.75
N ALA A 609 1.97 -13.77 4.34
CA ALA A 609 1.80 -14.44 3.04
C ALA A 609 2.08 -13.42 1.92
N GLU A 610 3.30 -13.49 1.38
CA GLU A 610 3.77 -12.58 0.33
C GLU A 610 2.97 -12.76 -0.96
N LEU A 611 2.39 -13.94 -1.19
CA LEU A 611 1.48 -14.20 -2.31
C LEU A 611 0.24 -13.31 -2.26
N ALA A 612 -0.35 -13.13 -1.08
CA ALA A 612 -1.48 -12.24 -0.89
C ALA A 612 -1.12 -10.78 -1.23
N ARG A 613 0.11 -10.36 -0.89
CA ARG A 613 0.62 -9.02 -1.23
C ARG A 613 0.82 -8.82 -2.72
N GLU A 614 1.16 -9.87 -3.45
CA GLU A 614 1.41 -9.78 -4.89
C GLU A 614 0.10 -9.70 -5.68
N ILE A 615 -0.94 -10.38 -5.26
CA ILE A 615 -2.23 -10.45 -5.96
C ILE A 615 -3.14 -9.28 -5.59
N ALA A 616 -3.22 -8.91 -4.32
CA ALA A 616 -4.13 -7.87 -3.85
C ALA A 616 -3.67 -6.46 -4.27
N ASP A 617 -4.63 -5.58 -4.48
CA ASP A 617 -4.42 -4.16 -4.78
C ASP A 617 -4.01 -3.36 -3.55
N VAL A 618 -4.47 -3.81 -2.39
CA VAL A 618 -4.18 -3.26 -1.07
C VAL A 618 -3.88 -4.40 -0.11
N THR A 619 -2.87 -4.21 0.72
CA THR A 619 -2.54 -5.16 1.81
C THR A 619 -2.67 -4.45 3.14
N VAL A 620 -3.31 -5.10 4.09
CA VAL A 620 -3.55 -4.62 5.46
C VAL A 620 -2.88 -5.58 6.43
N GLY A 621 -2.29 -5.07 7.49
CA GLY A 621 -1.72 -5.91 8.56
C GLY A 621 -2.79 -6.77 9.24
N ALA A 622 -2.46 -8.01 9.64
CA ALA A 622 -3.43 -8.94 10.18
C ALA A 622 -3.84 -8.66 11.63
N ASP A 623 -3.14 -7.75 12.30
CA ASP A 623 -3.34 -7.52 13.73
C ASP A 623 -4.62 -6.74 14.06
N ASN A 624 -5.18 -5.97 13.08
CA ASN A 624 -6.28 -5.07 13.38
C ASN A 624 -7.16 -4.73 12.16
N LEU A 625 -8.41 -5.18 12.15
CA LEU A 625 -9.37 -4.88 11.09
C LEU A 625 -9.76 -3.38 10.99
N TYR A 626 -9.53 -2.57 12.02
CA TYR A 626 -9.78 -1.13 11.94
C TYR A 626 -8.92 -0.42 10.90
N GLU A 627 -7.84 -1.03 10.43
CA GLU A 627 -7.04 -0.51 9.33
C GLU A 627 -7.85 -0.37 8.04
N ILE A 628 -8.86 -1.22 7.80
CA ILE A 628 -9.79 -1.11 6.66
C ILE A 628 -10.66 0.16 6.80
N VAL A 629 -11.12 0.47 8.02
CA VAL A 629 -11.87 1.71 8.30
C VAL A 629 -10.97 2.92 8.08
N THR A 630 -9.72 2.83 8.52
CA THR A 630 -8.71 3.87 8.32
C THR A 630 -8.43 4.08 6.83
N LEU A 631 -8.29 3.02 6.04
CA LEU A 631 -8.14 3.09 4.59
C LEU A 631 -9.33 3.82 3.94
N LYS A 632 -10.57 3.47 4.33
CA LYS A 632 -11.77 4.16 3.84
C LYS A 632 -11.78 5.64 4.21
N ALA A 633 -11.36 5.98 5.43
CA ALA A 633 -11.27 7.38 5.89
C ALA A 633 -10.21 8.16 5.12
N ILE A 634 -9.00 7.60 4.91
CA ILE A 634 -7.94 8.20 4.08
C ILE A 634 -8.45 8.41 2.65
N SER A 635 -9.08 7.41 2.06
CA SER A 635 -9.63 7.47 0.71
C SER A 635 -10.67 8.58 0.55
N ASN A 636 -11.63 8.65 1.46
CA ASN A 636 -12.65 9.69 1.49
C ASN A 636 -12.03 11.09 1.69
N GLY A 637 -11.04 11.20 2.58
CA GLY A 637 -10.30 12.45 2.84
C GLY A 637 -9.49 12.91 1.63
N LEU A 638 -8.83 11.99 0.91
CA LEU A 638 -8.11 12.26 -0.34
C LEU A 638 -9.05 12.85 -1.38
N MET A 639 -10.22 12.23 -1.60
CA MET A 639 -11.20 12.72 -2.58
C MET A 639 -11.70 14.12 -2.23
N LYS A 640 -11.98 14.39 -0.95
CA LYS A 640 -12.34 15.74 -0.47
C LYS A 640 -11.22 16.75 -0.73
N ARG A 641 -9.95 16.35 -0.50
CA ARG A 641 -8.78 17.20 -0.75
C ARG A 641 -8.62 17.52 -2.24
N ILE A 642 -8.71 16.52 -3.12
CA ILE A 642 -8.65 16.68 -4.58
C ILE A 642 -9.71 17.67 -5.06
N HIS A 643 -10.96 17.49 -4.65
CA HIS A 643 -12.04 18.40 -5.03
C HIS A 643 -11.84 19.83 -4.46
N LYS A 644 -11.33 19.96 -3.25
CA LYS A 644 -11.02 21.25 -2.64
C LYS A 644 -9.89 21.96 -3.39
N ASN A 645 -8.80 21.24 -3.69
CA ASN A 645 -7.67 21.78 -4.46
C ASN A 645 -8.15 22.27 -5.83
N TYR A 646 -8.93 21.45 -6.54
CA TYR A 646 -9.51 21.80 -7.83
C TYR A 646 -10.30 23.13 -7.76
N ARG A 647 -11.24 23.23 -6.81
CA ARG A 647 -12.05 24.45 -6.64
C ARG A 647 -11.20 25.68 -6.29
N THR A 648 -10.17 25.48 -5.46
CA THR A 648 -9.25 26.57 -5.05
C THR A 648 -8.43 27.04 -6.23
N ILE A 649 -7.86 26.13 -7.04
CA ILE A 649 -7.06 26.46 -8.22
C ILE A 649 -7.90 27.20 -9.24
N VAL A 650 -9.08 26.67 -9.57
CA VAL A 650 -9.97 27.30 -10.55
C VAL A 650 -10.42 28.68 -10.07
N GLY A 651 -10.87 28.81 -8.83
CA GLY A 651 -11.35 30.08 -8.28
C GLY A 651 -10.26 31.15 -8.20
N PHE A 652 -9.07 30.78 -7.69
CA PHE A 652 -7.96 31.71 -7.55
C PHE A 652 -7.42 32.18 -8.90
N ASN A 653 -7.19 31.27 -9.84
CA ASN A 653 -6.67 31.58 -11.17
C ASN A 653 -7.68 32.42 -11.99
N SER A 654 -8.98 32.09 -11.90
CA SER A 654 -10.02 32.92 -12.50
C SER A 654 -10.02 34.36 -11.95
N GLY A 655 -9.83 34.50 -10.62
CA GLY A 655 -9.70 35.83 -10.00
C GLY A 655 -8.48 36.59 -10.50
N LEU A 656 -7.32 35.94 -10.66
CA LEU A 656 -6.12 36.58 -11.24
C LEU A 656 -6.35 37.04 -12.68
N ILE A 657 -7.01 36.24 -13.51
CA ILE A 657 -7.35 36.59 -14.87
C ILE A 657 -8.25 37.85 -14.89
N VAL A 658 -9.31 37.88 -14.10
CA VAL A 658 -10.23 39.04 -14.03
C VAL A 658 -9.48 40.30 -13.60
N LEU A 659 -8.66 40.25 -12.59
CA LEU A 659 -7.87 41.39 -12.13
C LEU A 659 -6.81 41.83 -13.14
N GLY A 660 -6.23 40.89 -13.90
CA GLY A 660 -5.30 41.20 -14.99
C GLY A 660 -5.98 41.90 -16.17
N VAL A 661 -7.15 41.41 -16.59
CA VAL A 661 -7.97 42.02 -17.67
C VAL A 661 -8.47 43.40 -17.24
N ALA A 662 -8.86 43.57 -15.98
CA ALA A 662 -9.23 44.85 -15.42
C ALA A 662 -8.04 45.86 -15.42
N GLY A 663 -6.79 45.37 -15.51
CA GLY A 663 -5.59 46.17 -15.48
C GLY A 663 -5.10 46.51 -14.06
N VAL A 664 -5.66 45.83 -13.05
CA VAL A 664 -5.25 45.98 -11.64
C VAL A 664 -3.91 45.28 -11.39
N LEU A 665 -3.69 44.11 -12.00
CA LEU A 665 -2.47 43.32 -11.87
C LEU A 665 -1.63 43.36 -13.15
N ALA A 666 -0.31 43.56 -12.97
CA ALA A 666 0.64 43.39 -14.08
C ALA A 666 0.86 41.89 -14.38
N PRO A 667 1.22 41.53 -15.63
CA PRO A 667 1.45 40.12 -16.02
C PRO A 667 2.46 39.40 -15.13
N THR A 668 3.57 40.03 -14.77
CA THR A 668 4.60 39.48 -13.90
C THR A 668 4.09 39.24 -12.46
N THR A 669 3.24 40.14 -11.95
CA THR A 669 2.61 39.98 -10.63
C THR A 669 1.60 38.82 -10.64
N SER A 670 0.79 38.70 -11.70
CA SER A 670 -0.14 37.60 -11.90
C SER A 670 0.62 36.26 -11.93
N ALA A 671 1.70 36.16 -12.70
CA ALA A 671 2.55 34.97 -12.78
C ALA A 671 3.20 34.62 -11.41
N MET A 672 3.67 35.63 -10.68
CA MET A 672 4.25 35.41 -9.33
C MET A 672 3.20 34.89 -8.35
N LEU A 673 2.01 35.45 -8.31
CA LEU A 673 0.92 35.02 -7.44
C LEU A 673 0.44 33.62 -7.81
N HIS A 674 0.32 33.34 -9.12
CA HIS A 674 -0.01 32.02 -9.63
C HIS A 674 1.00 30.95 -9.15
N ASN A 675 2.31 31.15 -9.37
CA ASN A 675 3.34 30.22 -8.95
C ASN A 675 3.39 30.07 -7.42
N THR A 676 3.18 31.14 -6.68
CA THR A 676 3.11 31.10 -5.21
C THR A 676 1.92 30.26 -4.74
N SER A 677 0.74 30.44 -5.37
CA SER A 677 -0.45 29.65 -5.04
C SER A 677 -0.27 28.16 -5.36
N THR A 678 0.34 27.86 -6.51
CA THR A 678 0.67 26.47 -6.90
C THR A 678 1.59 25.81 -5.86
N LEU A 679 2.64 26.50 -5.44
CA LEU A 679 3.54 25.99 -4.41
C LEU A 679 2.82 25.77 -3.06
N LEU A 680 2.01 26.74 -2.62
CA LEU A 680 1.28 26.62 -1.34
C LEU A 680 0.26 25.45 -1.38
N ILE A 681 -0.46 25.29 -2.49
CA ILE A 681 -1.40 24.17 -2.65
C ILE A 681 -0.65 22.83 -2.68
N SER A 682 0.49 22.76 -3.35
CA SER A 682 1.33 21.55 -3.41
C SER A 682 1.91 21.20 -2.04
N LEU A 683 2.43 22.16 -1.29
CA LEU A 683 2.91 21.95 0.08
C LEU A 683 1.80 21.46 1.01
N LYS A 684 0.61 22.06 0.90
CA LYS A 684 -0.56 21.61 1.66
C LYS A 684 -1.01 20.20 1.26
N SER A 685 -0.83 19.83 0.01
CA SER A 685 -1.12 18.48 -0.49
C SER A 685 -0.17 17.41 0.06
N MET A 686 0.99 17.79 0.58
CA MET A 686 1.94 16.89 1.24
C MET A 686 1.58 16.58 2.70
N GLU A 687 0.65 17.33 3.31
CA GLU A 687 0.18 17.08 4.67
C GLU A 687 -0.65 15.79 4.72
N ASN A 688 -0.76 15.19 5.92
CA ASN A 688 -1.61 14.03 6.13
C ASN A 688 -3.08 14.36 5.85
N VAL A 689 -3.83 13.36 5.40
CA VAL A 689 -5.23 13.53 4.99
C VAL A 689 -6.17 13.55 6.18
N LEU A 690 -5.83 12.77 7.23
CA LEU A 690 -6.62 12.63 8.45
C LEU A 690 -6.28 13.69 9.52
N SER A 691 -5.29 14.55 9.29
CA SER A 691 -4.87 15.60 10.22
C SER A 691 -5.79 16.82 10.22
#